data_b6da61eb595940a2e43a013ce1c9844a
#
_entry.id   b6da61eb595940a2e43a013ce1c9844a
#
_cell.length_a   1.000
_cell.length_b   1.000
_cell.length_c   1.000
_cell.angle_alpha   90.00
_cell.angle_beta   90.00
_cell.angle_gamma   90.00
#
_symmetry.space_group_name_H-M   'P 1'
#
loop_
_entity.id
_entity.type
_entity.pdbx_description
1 polymer ?
#
loop_
_entity_poly.entity_id
_entity_poly.type
_entity_poly.pdbx_seq_one_letter_code
_entity_poly.pdbx_strand_id
1 'polypeptide(L)'
;MSKLYSNIKKDCKFGHYDENIKAGYTVTEGKKLEAPWYYVYQNRKILLYLDQNGPVKVQYQPPSGILIFKRELGETQSKWQVWVQSKDINQGVPVSNFNSPSLRYDLPSPKHTINWQPSKATYTSEYDNAKIITEIFVPNDKATVSMKTTIVNTSDKEIDITVTPTVFPYVNVPQMVAWDLPEWYLSTNMKSNGKAMTFAGQMLDPLQIKEDNRAVSFNVDYEEDAELELEMRKFMGSGSFFTPTAIIENTPYTYKHKDAVDKVGFGGEQTVWTVRYKATLKAGESKTYTQVITVHEDVMFNDNENAFEQVYFDENGYAERIKSTDKFYEDLFTKRTLKTSNELYNNFINNFTPLQMYWVCSLDRGWPSSMRGIRDCSQDFMGMLHLDPVWTKQSIKEMFEHQRVDGWMPRQISTVSRQAPHDMRYFSDGGAFLLELIHEYFTFTRDFDFLNERCYWLDSDEQSTILEHIMRTMGYYLDPINIGEHGLSKVWYGDWWDPMDKIGTDGIGESVTVTAQNVLNLINLSDMFKYLVANGKLDKSYLAIADEYLVAREGFIKAMREQAFNKKGFFNGYFNDNRKWLLSDEDPDGAERLYLVSNAWSIISGSATKEMADSVIKYIDANDYGPTRGYFTSSKGFPVYIDKAGRKGNGTQPGVATYNHAQSFFVRACCVAGYPELAYKATRHILPIESDLFPVERTFAPPYAIVNMYSSNQRAGFQFLSGTVSYVLRTVYNFFFGITFEYDGLSIRSSMPAEFGDASVDFEYLGKKFTLKYTKTDCKDKKVLVNGKVWTKTKVVNETGRVVPFMADSDMLDNNLIEIDY
;
A
#
# COMPACT_ATOMS: atom_id res chain seq x y z
N MET A 1 -33.57 -4.05 2.74
CA MET A 1 -32.51 -3.57 1.86
C MET A 1 -32.23 -4.67 0.85
N SER A 2 -32.16 -4.38 -0.45
CA SER A 2 -31.67 -5.36 -1.43
C SER A 2 -30.19 -5.62 -1.14
N LYS A 3 -29.76 -6.87 -1.15
CA LYS A 3 -28.33 -7.21 -1.01
C LYS A 3 -27.55 -6.50 -2.12
N LEU A 4 -26.45 -5.84 -1.77
CA LEU A 4 -25.56 -5.18 -2.73
C LEU A 4 -24.94 -6.21 -3.70
N TYR A 5 -24.69 -7.42 -3.20
CA TYR A 5 -24.04 -8.51 -3.94
C TYR A 5 -24.79 -9.82 -3.69
N SER A 6 -25.60 -10.25 -4.66
CA SER A 6 -26.48 -11.41 -4.48
C SER A 6 -25.79 -12.78 -4.71
N ASN A 7 -24.66 -12.79 -5.43
CA ASN A 7 -23.99 -14.01 -5.90
C ASN A 7 -22.55 -14.17 -5.40
N ILE A 8 -22.12 -13.39 -4.40
CA ILE A 8 -20.78 -13.53 -3.82
C ILE A 8 -20.72 -14.86 -3.05
N LYS A 9 -19.80 -15.74 -3.45
CA LYS A 9 -19.55 -16.98 -2.71
C LYS A 9 -18.98 -16.64 -1.32
N LYS A 10 -19.41 -17.35 -0.31
CA LYS A 10 -18.72 -17.41 1.00
C LYS A 10 -17.36 -18.05 0.78
N ASP A 11 -16.27 -17.29 1.01
CA ASP A 11 -15.00 -17.61 0.40
C ASP A 11 -14.16 -18.65 1.11
N CYS A 12 -14.24 -18.74 2.41
CA CYS A 12 -13.44 -19.72 3.13
C CYS A 12 -14.03 -20.01 4.51
N LYS A 13 -13.51 -21.05 5.15
CA LYS A 13 -13.92 -21.42 6.51
C LYS A 13 -13.57 -20.38 7.58
N PHE A 14 -12.69 -19.41 7.28
CA PHE A 14 -12.25 -18.39 8.24
C PHE A 14 -13.11 -17.13 8.23
N GLY A 15 -13.89 -16.89 7.16
CA GLY A 15 -14.71 -15.70 7.04
C GLY A 15 -15.46 -15.60 5.71
N HIS A 16 -16.08 -14.44 5.48
CA HIS A 16 -16.85 -14.14 4.27
C HIS A 16 -16.91 -12.64 3.98
N TYR A 17 -17.14 -12.28 2.72
CA TYR A 17 -17.44 -10.91 2.33
C TYR A 17 -18.77 -10.45 2.91
N ASP A 18 -18.84 -9.17 3.28
CA ASP A 18 -20.10 -8.56 3.70
C ASP A 18 -20.97 -8.28 2.47
N GLU A 19 -22.21 -8.79 2.48
CA GLU A 19 -23.15 -8.65 1.37
C GLU A 19 -23.79 -7.25 1.30
N ASN A 20 -23.65 -6.42 2.33
CA ASN A 20 -24.31 -5.13 2.47
C ASN A 20 -23.35 -3.96 2.55
N ILE A 21 -22.06 -4.21 2.77
CA ILE A 21 -21.05 -3.17 2.98
C ILE A 21 -19.94 -3.33 1.94
N LYS A 22 -19.71 -2.28 1.14
CA LYS A 22 -18.61 -2.23 0.19
C LYS A 22 -17.28 -2.41 0.91
N ALA A 23 -16.42 -3.25 0.37
CA ALA A 23 -15.13 -3.61 0.98
C ALA A 23 -15.24 -4.13 2.44
N GLY A 24 -16.40 -4.65 2.84
CA GLY A 24 -16.60 -5.28 4.14
C GLY A 24 -16.19 -6.75 4.12
N TYR A 25 -15.54 -7.20 5.20
CA TYR A 25 -15.16 -8.60 5.38
C TYR A 25 -15.33 -9.04 6.84
N THR A 26 -15.97 -10.19 7.05
CA THR A 26 -16.19 -10.75 8.38
C THR A 26 -15.32 -11.99 8.60
N VAL A 27 -14.48 -11.96 9.64
CA VAL A 27 -13.69 -13.11 10.11
C VAL A 27 -14.45 -13.81 11.24
N THR A 28 -14.70 -15.10 11.07
CA THR A 28 -15.47 -15.91 12.05
C THR A 28 -14.61 -16.91 12.81
N GLU A 29 -13.44 -17.24 12.27
CA GLU A 29 -12.53 -18.25 12.81
C GLU A 29 -11.09 -17.74 12.95
N GLY A 30 -10.96 -16.49 13.43
CA GLY A 30 -9.66 -15.80 13.55
C GLY A 30 -8.61 -16.58 14.37
N LYS A 31 -9.02 -17.35 15.36
CA LYS A 31 -8.13 -18.22 16.17
C LYS A 31 -7.47 -19.33 15.38
N LYS A 32 -8.05 -19.74 14.25
CA LYS A 32 -7.53 -20.81 13.39
C LYS A 32 -6.58 -20.28 12.32
N LEU A 33 -6.40 -18.96 12.23
CA LEU A 33 -5.45 -18.36 11.30
C LEU A 33 -4.03 -18.53 11.84
N GLU A 34 -3.17 -19.19 11.06
CA GLU A 34 -1.76 -19.38 11.37
C GLU A 34 -0.89 -18.17 11.02
N ALA A 35 -1.46 -17.21 10.32
CA ALA A 35 -0.81 -15.95 9.94
C ALA A 35 -1.69 -14.75 10.29
N PRO A 36 -1.12 -13.59 10.61
CA PRO A 36 -1.92 -12.40 10.85
C PRO A 36 -2.59 -11.96 9.55
N TRP A 37 -3.87 -11.63 9.63
CA TRP A 37 -4.62 -10.96 8.58
C TRP A 37 -4.71 -9.49 8.92
N TYR A 38 -3.87 -8.68 8.29
CA TYR A 38 -3.85 -7.25 8.54
C TYR A 38 -5.00 -6.54 7.86
N TYR A 39 -5.55 -5.54 8.56
CA TYR A 39 -6.43 -4.51 8.01
C TYR A 39 -5.90 -3.15 8.43
N VAL A 40 -5.95 -2.15 7.57
CA VAL A 40 -5.30 -0.87 7.77
C VAL A 40 -6.32 0.25 7.78
N TYR A 41 -6.26 1.10 8.79
CA TYR A 41 -6.98 2.36 8.84
C TYR A 41 -5.97 3.50 8.80
N GLN A 42 -6.22 4.48 7.98
CA GLN A 42 -5.31 5.61 7.84
C GLN A 42 -6.03 6.84 7.25
N ASN A 43 -5.47 8.02 7.49
CA ASN A 43 -5.95 9.28 6.93
C ASN A 43 -4.80 10.19 6.48
N ARG A 44 -3.65 9.62 6.11
CA ARG A 44 -2.39 10.29 5.74
C ARG A 44 -1.64 10.93 6.93
N LYS A 45 -2.31 11.22 8.05
CA LYS A 45 -1.70 11.78 9.27
C LYS A 45 -1.35 10.69 10.26
N ILE A 46 -2.25 9.72 10.44
CA ILE A 46 -2.09 8.61 11.36
C ILE A 46 -2.45 7.30 10.68
N LEU A 47 -1.77 6.24 11.06
CA LEU A 47 -1.94 4.89 10.55
C LEU A 47 -2.12 3.93 11.72
N LEU A 48 -3.13 3.08 11.60
CA LEU A 48 -3.42 1.97 12.51
C LEU A 48 -3.40 0.65 11.74
N TYR A 49 -2.53 -0.27 12.13
CA TYR A 49 -2.62 -1.67 11.73
C TYR A 49 -3.44 -2.44 12.75
N LEU A 50 -4.39 -3.21 12.27
CA LEU A 50 -5.13 -4.23 13.02
C LEU A 50 -4.84 -5.61 12.46
N ASP A 51 -4.97 -6.64 13.29
CA ASP A 51 -5.15 -8.03 12.86
C ASP A 51 -6.26 -8.70 13.68
N GLN A 52 -6.41 -10.01 13.57
CA GLN A 52 -7.43 -10.76 14.31
C GLN A 52 -7.27 -10.69 15.84
N ASN A 53 -6.15 -10.19 16.35
CA ASN A 53 -5.85 -10.04 17.79
C ASN A 53 -5.84 -8.56 18.23
N GLY A 54 -6.40 -7.66 17.43
CA GLY A 54 -6.51 -6.24 17.74
C GLY A 54 -5.39 -5.36 17.18
N PRO A 55 -5.18 -4.16 17.75
CA PRO A 55 -4.16 -3.22 17.31
C PRO A 55 -2.74 -3.79 17.34
N VAL A 56 -2.05 -3.65 16.21
CA VAL A 56 -0.66 -4.08 16.01
C VAL A 56 0.29 -2.91 16.13
N LYS A 57 -0.06 -1.79 15.48
CA LYS A 57 0.79 -0.61 15.42
C LYS A 57 -0.08 0.64 15.22
N VAL A 58 0.24 1.71 15.92
CA VAL A 58 -0.23 3.07 15.61
C VAL A 58 0.97 3.97 15.37
N GLN A 59 0.91 4.72 14.28
CA GLN A 59 2.01 5.57 13.84
C GLN A 59 1.48 6.89 13.27
N TYR A 60 2.04 8.00 13.73
CA TYR A 60 1.80 9.33 13.19
C TYR A 60 2.79 9.63 12.04
N GLN A 61 2.31 10.30 10.99
CA GLN A 61 3.09 10.60 9.78
C GLN A 61 3.88 9.39 9.26
N PRO A 62 3.19 8.30 8.91
CA PRO A 62 3.88 7.12 8.39
C PRO A 62 4.61 7.43 7.07
N PRO A 63 5.71 6.74 6.79
CA PRO A 63 6.33 5.70 7.61
C PRO A 63 7.38 6.20 8.60
N SER A 64 7.79 7.46 8.54
CA SER A 64 8.98 7.98 9.23
C SER A 64 8.68 8.73 10.53
N GLY A 65 7.41 8.96 10.84
CA GLY A 65 7.00 9.75 12.00
C GLY A 65 6.96 8.96 13.30
N ILE A 66 6.26 9.53 14.30
CA ILE A 66 6.21 8.97 15.66
C ILE A 66 5.50 7.62 15.66
N LEU A 67 6.16 6.60 16.18
CA LEU A 67 5.60 5.31 16.51
C LEU A 67 5.01 5.41 17.94
N ILE A 68 3.69 5.30 18.05
CA ILE A 68 2.99 5.46 19.34
C ILE A 68 3.05 4.19 20.16
N PHE A 69 2.78 3.07 19.52
CA PHE A 69 3.07 1.73 20.02
C PHE A 69 3.21 0.74 18.86
N LYS A 70 3.84 -0.39 19.13
CA LYS A 70 3.90 -1.53 18.23
C LYS A 70 3.89 -2.84 19.01
N ARG A 71 3.41 -3.88 18.37
CA ARG A 71 3.55 -5.27 18.82
C ARG A 71 4.85 -5.83 18.26
N GLU A 72 5.66 -6.46 19.10
CA GLU A 72 6.93 -7.04 18.68
C GLU A 72 6.73 -8.38 17.96
N LEU A 73 7.78 -8.82 17.26
CA LEU A 73 7.75 -10.11 16.57
C LEU A 73 7.54 -11.26 17.59
N GLY A 74 6.57 -12.10 17.29
CA GLY A 74 6.19 -13.23 18.17
C GLY A 74 5.14 -12.90 19.23
N GLU A 75 4.82 -11.62 19.44
CA GLU A 75 3.69 -11.23 20.30
C GLU A 75 2.37 -11.41 19.54
N THR A 76 1.40 -12.02 20.21
CA THR A 76 0.05 -12.25 19.64
C THR A 76 -1.01 -11.34 20.25
N GLN A 77 -0.70 -10.61 21.32
CA GLN A 77 -1.63 -9.75 22.04
C GLN A 77 -1.33 -8.28 21.80
N SER A 78 -2.37 -7.46 21.72
CA SER A 78 -2.21 -6.02 21.54
C SER A 78 -1.63 -5.34 22.78
N LYS A 79 -0.79 -4.33 22.58
CA LYS A 79 -0.33 -3.42 23.63
C LYS A 79 -1.32 -2.29 23.93
N TRP A 80 -2.41 -2.23 23.20
CA TRP A 80 -3.56 -1.37 23.48
C TRP A 80 -4.82 -2.23 23.53
N GLN A 81 -5.37 -2.40 24.72
CA GLN A 81 -6.49 -3.30 24.98
C GLN A 81 -7.30 -2.90 26.20
N VAL A 82 -8.44 -3.56 26.38
CA VAL A 82 -9.27 -3.44 27.57
C VAL A 82 -9.38 -4.81 28.23
N TRP A 83 -8.94 -4.89 29.47
CA TRP A 83 -9.16 -6.05 30.28
C TRP A 83 -10.52 -5.98 30.93
N VAL A 84 -11.23 -7.12 31.01
CA VAL A 84 -12.50 -7.29 31.70
C VAL A 84 -12.38 -8.42 32.68
N GLN A 85 -12.68 -8.16 33.93
CA GLN A 85 -12.65 -9.11 35.04
C GLN A 85 -14.04 -9.16 35.71
N SER A 86 -14.54 -10.36 35.95
CA SER A 86 -15.75 -10.62 36.71
C SER A 86 -15.76 -12.07 37.16
N LYS A 87 -16.24 -12.33 38.36
CA LYS A 87 -16.45 -13.71 38.83
C LYS A 87 -17.48 -14.48 38.00
N ASP A 88 -18.37 -13.74 37.32
CA ASP A 88 -19.49 -14.27 36.54
C ASP A 88 -19.16 -14.41 35.04
N ILE A 89 -18.01 -13.93 34.57
CA ILE A 89 -17.56 -14.01 33.16
C ILE A 89 -16.35 -14.94 33.11
N ASN A 90 -16.31 -15.86 32.12
CA ASN A 90 -15.18 -16.71 31.83
C ASN A 90 -14.63 -17.45 33.08
N GLN A 91 -15.54 -17.90 33.98
CA GLN A 91 -15.20 -18.57 35.25
C GLN A 91 -14.26 -17.74 36.15
N GLY A 92 -14.38 -16.43 36.13
CA GLY A 92 -13.58 -15.51 36.93
C GLY A 92 -12.17 -15.23 36.38
N VAL A 93 -11.80 -15.80 35.25
CA VAL A 93 -10.51 -15.52 34.61
C VAL A 93 -10.60 -14.22 33.78
N PRO A 94 -9.68 -13.27 33.94
CA PRO A 94 -9.66 -12.02 33.18
C PRO A 94 -9.62 -12.28 31.68
N VAL A 95 -10.32 -11.48 30.91
CA VAL A 95 -10.37 -11.55 29.44
C VAL A 95 -9.98 -10.20 28.82
N SER A 96 -9.45 -10.24 27.61
CA SER A 96 -9.21 -9.06 26.77
C SER A 96 -10.40 -8.84 25.84
N ASN A 97 -10.63 -7.59 25.44
CA ASN A 97 -11.59 -7.21 24.41
C ASN A 97 -11.24 -7.72 23.00
N PHE A 98 -10.05 -8.28 22.82
CA PHE A 98 -9.60 -8.87 21.57
C PHE A 98 -9.48 -10.40 21.69
N ASN A 99 -9.22 -11.04 20.55
CA ASN A 99 -9.02 -12.48 20.49
C ASN A 99 -7.66 -12.89 21.10
N SER A 100 -7.53 -12.71 22.42
CA SER A 100 -6.34 -13.17 23.14
C SER A 100 -6.41 -14.67 23.44
N PRO A 101 -5.27 -15.34 23.55
CA PRO A 101 -5.22 -16.66 24.13
C PRO A 101 -5.88 -16.65 25.52
N SER A 102 -6.66 -17.68 25.84
CA SER A 102 -7.15 -17.86 27.21
C SER A 102 -5.96 -17.97 28.17
N LEU A 103 -5.98 -17.24 29.28
CA LEU A 103 -4.98 -17.37 30.34
C LEU A 103 -5.01 -18.75 30.98
N ARG A 104 -6.07 -19.50 30.70
CA ARG A 104 -6.25 -20.91 31.08
C ARG A 104 -6.64 -21.72 29.86
N TYR A 105 -5.78 -22.64 29.45
CA TYR A 105 -5.99 -23.48 28.25
C TYR A 105 -7.16 -24.45 28.37
N ASP A 106 -7.63 -24.70 29.56
CA ASP A 106 -8.77 -25.56 29.85
C ASP A 106 -10.13 -24.91 29.71
N LEU A 107 -10.17 -23.55 29.52
CA LEU A 107 -11.43 -22.85 29.33
C LEU A 107 -11.87 -22.86 27.87
N PRO A 108 -13.18 -22.98 27.63
CA PRO A 108 -13.72 -22.79 26.28
C PRO A 108 -13.31 -21.41 25.69
N SER A 109 -12.93 -21.41 24.44
CA SER A 109 -12.74 -20.15 23.74
C SER A 109 -14.09 -19.49 23.49
N PRO A 110 -14.22 -18.16 23.71
CA PRO A 110 -15.44 -17.44 23.34
C PRO A 110 -15.67 -17.54 21.85
N LYS A 111 -16.93 -17.44 21.43
CA LYS A 111 -17.22 -17.16 20.04
C LYS A 111 -16.70 -15.78 19.71
N HIS A 112 -15.81 -15.70 18.74
CA HIS A 112 -15.15 -14.45 18.36
C HIS A 112 -15.39 -14.14 16.90
N THR A 113 -15.88 -12.93 16.63
CA THR A 113 -16.18 -12.43 15.28
C THR A 113 -15.56 -11.07 15.09
N ILE A 114 -14.97 -10.83 13.94
CA ILE A 114 -14.41 -9.53 13.56
C ILE A 114 -15.09 -9.10 12.27
N ASN A 115 -15.65 -7.91 12.26
CA ASN A 115 -16.16 -7.28 11.05
C ASN A 115 -15.28 -6.09 10.70
N TRP A 116 -14.56 -6.19 9.61
CA TRP A 116 -13.79 -5.10 9.04
C TRP A 116 -14.59 -4.39 7.97
N GLN A 117 -14.77 -3.09 8.15
CA GLN A 117 -15.39 -2.18 7.20
C GLN A 117 -14.40 -1.07 6.87
N PRO A 118 -14.50 -0.37 5.74
CA PRO A 118 -13.56 0.70 5.41
C PRO A 118 -13.43 1.78 6.48
N SER A 119 -14.54 2.16 7.14
CA SER A 119 -14.57 3.21 8.15
C SER A 119 -14.21 2.72 9.55
N LYS A 120 -14.53 1.47 9.90
CA LYS A 120 -14.32 0.94 11.26
C LYS A 120 -14.14 -0.57 11.31
N ALA A 121 -13.45 -1.04 12.35
CA ALA A 121 -13.40 -2.44 12.74
C ALA A 121 -14.33 -2.68 13.93
N THR A 122 -15.01 -3.83 13.95
CA THR A 122 -15.82 -4.28 15.08
C THR A 122 -15.37 -5.67 15.50
N TYR A 123 -14.87 -5.81 16.72
CA TYR A 123 -14.53 -7.09 17.35
C TYR A 123 -15.63 -7.45 18.32
N THR A 124 -16.11 -8.69 18.27
CA THR A 124 -17.15 -9.18 19.15
C THR A 124 -16.72 -10.50 19.77
N SER A 125 -16.71 -10.58 21.11
CA SER A 125 -16.46 -11.79 21.86
C SER A 125 -17.69 -12.13 22.70
N GLU A 126 -18.22 -13.35 22.57
CA GLU A 126 -19.38 -13.84 23.30
C GLU A 126 -18.93 -14.86 24.37
N TYR A 127 -19.18 -14.54 25.64
CA TYR A 127 -18.94 -15.39 26.80
C TYR A 127 -20.27 -15.85 27.39
N ASP A 128 -20.26 -16.77 28.35
CA ASP A 128 -21.48 -17.34 28.93
C ASP A 128 -22.47 -16.29 29.49
N ASN A 129 -21.96 -15.25 30.10
CA ASN A 129 -22.79 -14.22 30.78
C ASN A 129 -22.53 -12.80 30.24
N ALA A 130 -21.68 -12.64 29.23
CA ALA A 130 -21.36 -11.32 28.72
C ALA A 130 -21.01 -11.36 27.23
N LYS A 131 -21.28 -10.22 26.57
CA LYS A 131 -20.81 -9.93 25.22
C LYS A 131 -19.94 -8.68 25.27
N ILE A 132 -18.74 -8.76 24.72
CA ILE A 132 -17.81 -7.64 24.61
C ILE A 132 -17.73 -7.23 23.15
N ILE A 133 -18.05 -5.97 22.87
CA ILE A 133 -18.03 -5.38 21.52
C ILE A 133 -17.04 -4.24 21.53
N THR A 134 -16.05 -4.27 20.64
CA THR A 134 -15.06 -3.21 20.48
C THR A 134 -15.11 -2.65 19.08
N GLU A 135 -15.39 -1.37 18.96
CA GLU A 135 -15.33 -0.62 17.71
C GLU A 135 -14.07 0.24 17.67
N ILE A 136 -13.33 0.21 16.56
CA ILE A 136 -12.11 1.00 16.37
C ILE A 136 -12.20 1.70 15.02
N PHE A 137 -11.84 2.98 14.96
CA PHE A 137 -11.74 3.71 13.71
C PHE A 137 -10.73 4.86 13.76
N VAL A 138 -10.34 5.30 12.56
CA VAL A 138 -9.52 6.49 12.32
C VAL A 138 -10.38 7.49 11.54
N PRO A 139 -10.66 8.68 12.08
CA PRO A 139 -11.40 9.70 11.35
C PRO A 139 -10.59 10.21 10.17
N ASN A 140 -11.26 10.72 9.15
CA ASN A 140 -10.61 11.12 7.89
C ASN A 140 -9.85 12.47 7.94
N ASP A 141 -9.92 13.21 9.04
CA ASP A 141 -9.43 14.60 9.13
C ASP A 141 -8.38 14.87 10.23
N LYS A 142 -8.24 14.01 11.23
CA LYS A 142 -7.37 14.24 12.39
C LYS A 142 -6.45 13.07 12.71
N ALA A 143 -5.29 13.37 13.29
CA ALA A 143 -4.32 12.37 13.75
C ALA A 143 -4.79 11.66 15.02
N THR A 144 -5.93 10.97 14.92
CA THR A 144 -6.65 10.38 16.05
C THR A 144 -7.04 8.94 15.73
N VAL A 145 -7.03 8.08 16.74
CA VAL A 145 -7.61 6.75 16.72
C VAL A 145 -8.58 6.63 17.90
N SER A 146 -9.81 6.23 17.63
CA SER A 146 -10.83 6.00 18.65
C SER A 146 -11.13 4.52 18.82
N MET A 147 -11.26 4.07 20.05
CA MET A 147 -11.70 2.71 20.43
C MET A 147 -12.83 2.82 21.44
N LYS A 148 -13.98 2.21 21.14
CA LYS A 148 -15.10 2.05 22.08
C LYS A 148 -15.26 0.58 22.42
N THR A 149 -15.27 0.24 23.70
CA THR A 149 -15.52 -1.12 24.18
C THR A 149 -16.80 -1.13 25.01
N THR A 150 -17.79 -1.85 24.52
CA THR A 150 -19.09 -2.02 25.19
C THR A 150 -19.16 -3.42 25.79
N ILE A 151 -19.43 -3.49 27.11
CA ILE A 151 -19.68 -4.74 27.83
C ILE A 151 -21.18 -4.84 28.04
N VAL A 152 -21.77 -5.93 27.57
CA VAL A 152 -23.22 -6.24 27.72
C VAL A 152 -23.37 -7.40 28.66
N ASN A 153 -24.14 -7.25 29.73
CA ASN A 153 -24.56 -8.37 30.58
C ASN A 153 -25.66 -9.18 29.82
N THR A 154 -25.34 -10.40 29.38
CA THR A 154 -26.28 -11.28 28.69
C THR A 154 -26.98 -12.28 29.60
N SER A 155 -26.67 -12.22 30.91
CA SER A 155 -27.31 -13.09 31.94
C SER A 155 -28.63 -12.49 32.43
N ASP A 156 -29.36 -13.28 33.18
CA ASP A 156 -30.62 -12.92 33.86
C ASP A 156 -30.44 -12.29 35.24
N LYS A 157 -29.19 -12.07 35.66
CA LYS A 157 -28.82 -11.50 36.98
C LYS A 157 -27.88 -10.31 36.83
N GLU A 158 -27.73 -9.58 37.92
CA GLU A 158 -26.73 -8.52 38.05
C GLU A 158 -25.31 -9.12 38.12
N ILE A 159 -24.34 -8.52 37.45
CA ILE A 159 -22.94 -8.89 37.50
C ILE A 159 -22.05 -7.70 37.84
N ASP A 160 -21.03 -7.94 38.65
CA ASP A 160 -19.99 -6.97 38.95
C ASP A 160 -18.84 -7.14 37.93
N ILE A 161 -18.38 -6.05 37.36
CA ILE A 161 -17.28 -6.01 36.41
C ILE A 161 -16.18 -5.05 36.86
N THR A 162 -14.95 -5.41 36.60
CA THR A 162 -13.80 -4.50 36.65
C THR A 162 -13.27 -4.36 35.21
N VAL A 163 -13.15 -3.12 34.75
CA VAL A 163 -12.74 -2.81 33.37
C VAL A 163 -11.45 -2.00 33.41
N THR A 164 -10.45 -2.43 32.62
CA THR A 164 -9.12 -1.83 32.69
C THR A 164 -8.61 -1.52 31.27
N PRO A 165 -8.96 -0.34 30.72
CA PRO A 165 -8.28 0.19 29.51
C PRO A 165 -6.79 0.35 29.78
N THR A 166 -5.98 -0.16 28.86
CA THR A 166 -4.52 -0.18 29.01
C THR A 166 -3.84 0.08 27.69
N VAL A 167 -2.85 0.96 27.67
CA VAL A 167 -1.90 1.11 26.58
C VAL A 167 -0.47 1.11 27.12
N PHE A 168 0.41 0.40 26.44
CA PHE A 168 1.85 0.45 26.68
C PHE A 168 2.47 1.37 25.62
N PRO A 169 2.66 2.67 25.91
CA PRO A 169 3.15 3.63 24.95
C PRO A 169 4.64 3.37 24.67
N TYR A 170 5.00 3.47 23.40
CA TYR A 170 6.38 3.42 22.96
C TYR A 170 6.89 4.81 22.59
N VAL A 171 6.08 5.63 21.96
CA VAL A 171 6.29 7.04 21.56
C VAL A 171 7.74 7.30 21.09
N ASN A 172 8.08 6.80 19.92
CA ASN A 172 9.45 6.90 19.40
C ASN A 172 9.46 7.14 17.89
N VAL A 173 10.52 7.73 17.37
CA VAL A 173 10.75 7.89 15.95
C VAL A 173 11.43 6.61 15.43
N PRO A 174 10.85 5.90 14.46
CA PRO A 174 11.38 4.59 14.00
C PRO A 174 12.82 4.63 13.52
N GLN A 175 13.29 5.76 12.99
CA GLN A 175 14.67 5.94 12.53
C GLN A 175 15.69 6.00 13.67
N MET A 176 15.22 6.12 14.90
CA MET A 176 16.03 6.14 16.11
C MET A 176 16.12 4.77 16.79
N VAL A 177 15.91 3.70 16.04
CA VAL A 177 15.96 2.30 16.51
C VAL A 177 17.30 1.92 17.17
N ALA A 178 18.35 2.73 16.98
CA ALA A 178 19.63 2.54 17.66
C ALA A 178 19.60 2.89 19.16
N TRP A 179 18.51 3.45 19.66
CA TRP A 179 18.35 3.78 21.07
C TRP A 179 17.55 2.67 21.75
N ASP A 180 18.23 1.82 22.48
CA ASP A 180 17.64 0.66 23.15
C ASP A 180 16.80 1.04 24.39
N LEU A 181 16.81 2.32 24.80
CA LEU A 181 16.18 2.82 26.03
C LEU A 181 15.29 4.05 25.75
N PRO A 182 14.24 3.92 24.91
CA PRO A 182 13.35 5.05 24.58
C PRO A 182 12.57 5.58 25.78
N GLU A 183 12.37 4.79 26.81
CA GLU A 183 11.68 5.16 28.03
C GLU A 183 12.33 6.31 28.79
N TRP A 184 13.61 6.56 28.62
CA TRP A 184 14.29 7.67 29.27
C TRP A 184 13.90 9.03 28.74
N TYR A 185 13.32 9.06 27.54
CA TYR A 185 12.92 10.30 26.86
C TYR A 185 11.40 10.55 26.92
N LEU A 186 10.61 9.58 27.40
CA LEU A 186 9.18 9.72 27.54
C LEU A 186 8.83 10.28 28.94
N SER A 187 8.23 11.45 28.96
CA SER A 187 7.60 12.00 30.16
C SER A 187 6.08 11.96 30.02
N THR A 188 5.40 11.58 31.07
CA THR A 188 3.93 11.50 31.12
C THR A 188 3.36 12.48 32.15
N ASN A 189 2.40 13.28 31.73
CA ASN A 189 1.60 14.14 32.57
C ASN A 189 0.13 13.71 32.55
N MET A 190 -0.60 13.99 33.59
CA MET A 190 -2.02 13.70 33.67
C MET A 190 -2.85 14.96 33.83
N LYS A 191 -3.97 15.01 33.12
CA LYS A 191 -4.96 16.10 33.24
C LYS A 191 -6.37 15.50 33.25
N SER A 192 -7.33 16.30 33.73
CA SER A 192 -8.74 15.98 33.61
C SER A 192 -9.54 17.24 33.28
N ASN A 193 -10.55 17.12 32.48
CA ASN A 193 -11.48 18.20 32.14
C ASN A 193 -12.92 17.92 32.62
N GLY A 194 -13.11 16.92 33.47
CA GLY A 194 -14.41 16.50 33.98
C GLY A 194 -15.27 15.68 33.01
N LYS A 195 -14.77 15.39 31.78
CA LYS A 195 -15.39 14.50 30.76
C LYS A 195 -14.47 13.36 30.34
N ALA A 196 -13.18 13.63 30.33
CA ALA A 196 -12.16 12.62 30.05
C ALA A 196 -10.95 12.82 30.95
N MET A 197 -10.26 11.73 31.25
CA MET A 197 -8.93 11.71 31.85
C MET A 197 -7.91 11.58 30.71
N THR A 198 -6.89 12.43 30.72
CA THR A 198 -5.87 12.50 29.68
C THR A 198 -4.52 12.15 30.28
N PHE A 199 -3.89 11.12 29.72
CA PHE A 199 -2.45 10.86 29.84
C PHE A 199 -1.77 11.49 28.63
N ALA A 200 -0.80 12.34 28.87
CA ALA A 200 -0.06 12.99 27.80
C ALA A 200 1.41 12.66 27.90
N GLY A 201 1.94 12.07 26.84
CA GLY A 201 3.35 11.71 26.72
C GLY A 201 4.05 12.58 25.70
N GLN A 202 5.25 13.08 26.06
CA GLN A 202 6.15 13.79 25.17
C GLN A 202 7.47 13.07 25.14
N MET A 203 7.99 12.86 23.93
CA MET A 203 9.36 12.41 23.71
C MET A 203 10.22 13.60 23.26
N LEU A 204 11.41 13.74 23.86
CA LEU A 204 12.42 14.63 23.34
C LEU A 204 13.07 13.99 22.10
N ASP A 205 13.15 14.72 21.01
CA ASP A 205 13.96 14.29 19.86
C ASP A 205 15.45 14.57 20.15
N PRO A 206 16.25 13.55 20.52
CA PRO A 206 17.65 13.78 20.91
C PRO A 206 18.54 14.11 19.70
N LEU A 207 18.06 13.92 18.48
CA LEU A 207 18.80 14.25 17.25
C LEU A 207 18.47 15.65 16.76
N GLN A 208 17.48 16.33 17.32
CA GLN A 208 17.04 17.67 16.92
C GLN A 208 16.83 17.81 15.39
N ILE A 209 16.41 16.71 14.75
CA ILE A 209 16.18 16.69 13.30
C ILE A 209 15.05 17.64 12.92
N LYS A 210 14.16 17.90 13.86
CA LYS A 210 13.11 18.91 13.78
C LYS A 210 12.86 19.43 15.19
N GLU A 211 12.55 20.72 15.33
CA GLU A 211 11.93 21.21 16.56
C GLU A 211 10.56 20.52 16.70
N ASP A 212 10.55 19.37 17.32
CA ASP A 212 9.36 18.54 17.42
C ASP A 212 8.74 18.70 18.79
N ASN A 213 7.76 19.59 18.84
CA ASN A 213 6.97 19.84 20.03
C ASN A 213 5.72 18.96 20.13
N ARG A 214 5.71 17.82 19.42
CA ARG A 214 4.53 16.93 19.39
C ARG A 214 4.38 16.16 20.69
N ALA A 215 3.15 15.98 21.08
CA ALA A 215 2.77 15.12 22.21
C ALA A 215 1.70 14.11 21.78
N VAL A 216 1.68 12.97 22.43
CA VAL A 216 0.66 11.95 22.27
C VAL A 216 -0.23 11.96 23.49
N SER A 217 -1.54 12.04 23.30
CA SER A 217 -2.52 11.87 24.38
C SER A 217 -3.26 10.54 24.29
N PHE A 218 -3.57 9.99 25.44
CA PHE A 218 -4.47 8.88 25.62
C PHE A 218 -5.60 9.35 26.52
N ASN A 219 -6.79 9.48 25.97
CA ASN A 219 -7.97 9.98 26.65
C ASN A 219 -8.92 8.82 26.95
N VAL A 220 -9.44 8.79 28.17
CA VAL A 220 -10.38 7.77 28.65
C VAL A 220 -11.54 8.41 29.39
N ASP A 221 -12.63 7.68 29.60
CA ASP A 221 -13.79 8.15 30.32
C ASP A 221 -13.42 8.67 31.71
N TYR A 222 -14.08 9.76 32.12
CA TYR A 222 -13.91 10.35 33.45
C TYR A 222 -14.73 9.61 34.49
N GLU A 223 -14.06 9.11 35.56
CA GLU A 223 -14.68 8.67 36.80
C GLU A 223 -13.80 9.07 37.97
N GLU A 224 -14.40 9.80 38.96
CA GLU A 224 -13.65 10.37 40.09
C GLU A 224 -12.94 9.31 40.96
N ASP A 225 -13.57 8.14 41.12
CA ASP A 225 -13.06 7.04 41.94
C ASP A 225 -12.22 6.02 41.14
N ALA A 226 -11.93 6.30 39.86
CA ALA A 226 -11.08 5.42 39.08
C ALA A 226 -9.67 5.29 39.68
N GLU A 227 -9.10 4.12 39.59
CA GLU A 227 -7.73 3.81 40.00
C GLU A 227 -6.78 3.87 38.80
N LEU A 228 -5.58 4.38 39.01
CA LEU A 228 -4.60 4.66 37.97
C LEU A 228 -3.25 4.04 38.27
N GLU A 229 -2.58 3.50 37.25
CA GLU A 229 -1.19 3.06 37.34
C GLU A 229 -0.37 3.62 36.18
N LEU A 230 0.81 4.16 36.47
CA LEU A 230 1.74 4.71 35.50
C LEU A 230 3.03 3.94 35.43
N GLU A 231 3.37 3.19 36.49
CA GLU A 231 4.61 2.44 36.59
C GLU A 231 4.43 1.05 35.97
N MET A 232 5.03 0.84 34.79
CA MET A 232 4.91 -0.45 34.10
C MET A 232 5.40 -1.62 34.95
N ARG A 233 6.47 -1.44 35.76
CA ARG A 233 6.99 -2.49 36.63
C ARG A 233 5.97 -2.94 37.70
N LYS A 234 5.21 -2.01 38.27
CA LYS A 234 4.14 -2.34 39.22
C LYS A 234 2.99 -3.04 38.55
N PHE A 235 2.59 -2.54 37.39
CA PHE A 235 1.51 -3.13 36.60
C PHE A 235 1.85 -4.57 36.18
N MET A 236 3.05 -4.75 35.60
CA MET A 236 3.51 -6.05 35.12
C MET A 236 3.85 -7.02 36.26
N GLY A 237 4.49 -6.54 37.33
CA GLY A 237 5.00 -7.36 38.42
C GLY A 237 5.94 -8.43 37.93
N SER A 238 5.72 -9.69 38.30
CA SER A 238 6.43 -10.87 37.80
C SER A 238 5.81 -11.45 36.51
N GLY A 239 4.72 -10.85 36.03
CA GLY A 239 3.99 -11.32 34.83
C GLY A 239 4.61 -10.85 33.52
N SER A 240 3.78 -10.84 32.48
CA SER A 240 4.12 -10.42 31.13
C SER A 240 3.07 -9.45 30.59
N PHE A 241 3.26 -8.89 29.40
CA PHE A 241 2.22 -8.13 28.70
C PHE A 241 0.92 -8.92 28.52
N PHE A 242 0.98 -10.23 28.51
CA PHE A 242 -0.17 -11.12 28.36
C PHE A 242 -0.84 -11.47 29.69
N THR A 243 -0.08 -11.39 30.79
CA THR A 243 -0.50 -11.78 32.13
C THR A 243 0.05 -10.79 33.15
N PRO A 244 -0.34 -9.49 33.08
CA PRO A 244 0.15 -8.53 34.06
C PRO A 244 -0.31 -8.95 35.48
N THR A 245 0.59 -8.95 36.45
CA THR A 245 0.28 -9.29 37.86
C THR A 245 -0.89 -8.46 38.37
N ALA A 246 -0.92 -7.18 38.01
CA ALA A 246 -2.00 -6.28 38.44
C ALA A 246 -3.40 -6.70 37.92
N ILE A 247 -3.46 -7.39 36.79
CA ILE A 247 -4.71 -7.94 36.24
C ILE A 247 -5.02 -9.30 36.84
N ILE A 248 -4.02 -10.20 36.92
CA ILE A 248 -4.25 -11.57 37.38
C ILE A 248 -4.52 -11.63 38.88
N GLU A 249 -3.78 -10.90 39.70
CA GLU A 249 -3.87 -10.89 41.13
C GLU A 249 -4.72 -9.75 41.71
N ASN A 250 -5.23 -8.88 40.84
CA ASN A 250 -6.02 -7.69 41.19
C ASN A 250 -5.31 -6.82 42.25
N THR A 251 -4.00 -6.59 42.05
CA THR A 251 -3.20 -5.79 42.98
C THR A 251 -3.65 -4.32 42.99
N PRO A 252 -3.50 -3.60 44.11
CA PRO A 252 -3.86 -2.18 44.20
C PRO A 252 -3.04 -1.32 43.23
N TYR A 253 -3.68 -0.33 42.59
CA TYR A 253 -3.01 0.69 41.81
C TYR A 253 -2.48 1.82 42.69
N THR A 254 -1.47 2.52 42.21
CA THR A 254 -0.75 3.54 42.96
C THR A 254 -1.59 4.77 43.24
N TYR A 255 -2.41 5.17 42.29
CA TYR A 255 -3.12 6.45 42.37
C TYR A 255 -4.64 6.26 42.27
N LYS A 256 -5.39 7.15 42.97
CA LYS A 256 -6.79 7.42 42.66
C LYS A 256 -6.89 8.67 41.83
N HIS A 257 -7.80 8.71 40.86
CA HIS A 257 -7.92 9.82 39.92
C HIS A 257 -8.02 11.19 40.63
N LYS A 258 -8.88 11.35 41.61
CA LYS A 258 -9.05 12.58 42.36
C LYS A 258 -7.78 13.11 43.05
N ASP A 259 -6.83 12.23 43.35
CA ASP A 259 -5.58 12.58 44.04
C ASP A 259 -4.42 12.80 43.03
N ALA A 260 -4.54 12.30 41.80
CA ALA A 260 -3.47 12.26 40.80
C ALA A 260 -3.54 13.40 39.77
N VAL A 261 -4.73 13.97 39.53
CA VAL A 261 -4.95 15.00 38.53
C VAL A 261 -4.07 16.22 38.76
N ASP A 262 -3.37 16.67 37.73
CA ASP A 262 -2.46 17.83 37.71
C ASP A 262 -1.31 17.76 38.74
N LYS A 263 -1.11 16.61 39.40
CA LYS A 263 -0.10 16.45 40.46
C LYS A 263 0.99 15.42 40.10
N VAL A 264 0.76 14.58 39.08
CA VAL A 264 1.66 13.48 38.78
C VAL A 264 2.32 13.71 37.44
N GLY A 265 3.65 13.96 37.49
CA GLY A 265 4.54 13.76 36.34
C GLY A 265 5.32 12.48 36.54
N PHE A 266 5.47 11.69 35.52
CA PHE A 266 6.23 10.44 35.51
C PHE A 266 7.21 10.44 34.34
N GLY A 267 8.46 10.11 34.61
CA GLY A 267 9.49 10.07 33.55
C GLY A 267 10.75 9.35 34.01
N GLY A 268 11.60 8.99 33.07
CA GLY A 268 12.88 8.30 33.33
C GLY A 268 12.75 6.79 33.58
N GLU A 269 11.54 6.23 33.44
CA GLU A 269 11.25 4.80 33.53
C GLU A 269 10.16 4.41 32.51
N GLN A 270 10.04 3.10 32.27
CA GLN A 270 8.97 2.58 31.43
C GLN A 270 7.59 2.85 32.05
N THR A 271 6.68 3.39 31.26
CA THR A 271 5.33 3.77 31.68
C THR A 271 4.26 2.86 31.08
N VAL A 272 3.15 2.74 31.77
CA VAL A 272 1.89 2.21 31.27
C VAL A 272 0.81 3.26 31.51
N TRP A 273 -0.08 3.47 30.54
CA TRP A 273 -1.26 4.31 30.72
C TRP A 273 -2.44 3.40 30.93
N THR A 274 -2.87 3.27 32.16
CA THR A 274 -3.94 2.36 32.54
C THR A 274 -4.86 2.92 33.61
N VAL A 275 -6.14 2.61 33.44
CA VAL A 275 -7.21 3.03 34.34
C VAL A 275 -8.03 1.82 34.72
N ARG A 276 -8.48 1.74 35.97
CA ARG A 276 -9.35 0.69 36.47
C ARG A 276 -10.68 1.28 36.89
N TYR A 277 -11.75 0.79 36.28
CA TYR A 277 -13.14 1.10 36.60
C TYR A 277 -13.82 -0.08 37.26
N LYS A 278 -14.75 0.18 38.15
CA LYS A 278 -15.65 -0.82 38.73
C LYS A 278 -17.09 -0.45 38.41
N ALA A 279 -17.87 -1.40 37.99
CA ALA A 279 -19.27 -1.20 37.66
C ALA A 279 -20.09 -2.45 37.96
N THR A 280 -21.38 -2.24 38.20
CA THR A 280 -22.37 -3.30 38.30
C THR A 280 -23.35 -3.16 37.16
N LEU A 281 -23.58 -4.22 36.42
CA LEU A 281 -24.51 -4.24 35.28
C LEU A 281 -25.72 -5.13 35.62
N LYS A 282 -26.92 -4.56 35.55
CA LYS A 282 -28.16 -5.32 35.65
C LYS A 282 -28.33 -6.28 34.47
N ALA A 283 -29.26 -7.22 34.57
CA ALA A 283 -29.62 -8.10 33.49
C ALA A 283 -29.95 -7.32 32.19
N GLY A 284 -29.29 -7.62 31.12
CA GLY A 284 -29.45 -6.94 29.80
C GLY A 284 -28.84 -5.55 29.71
N GLU A 285 -28.26 -5.01 30.80
CA GLU A 285 -27.61 -3.69 30.77
C GLU A 285 -26.26 -3.74 30.08
N SER A 286 -25.87 -2.61 29.50
CA SER A 286 -24.54 -2.42 28.88
C SER A 286 -23.87 -1.14 29.36
N LYS A 287 -22.54 -1.16 29.43
CA LYS A 287 -21.70 0.01 29.66
C LYS A 287 -20.59 0.11 28.63
N THR A 288 -20.37 1.30 28.10
CA THR A 288 -19.35 1.59 27.08
C THR A 288 -18.22 2.39 27.73
N TYR A 289 -16.99 2.00 27.34
CA TYR A 289 -15.76 2.69 27.72
C TYR A 289 -15.06 3.15 26.44
N THR A 290 -14.76 4.45 26.41
CA THR A 290 -14.14 5.12 25.25
C THR A 290 -12.66 5.37 25.51
N GLN A 291 -11.85 5.15 24.52
CA GLN A 291 -10.42 5.43 24.50
C GLN A 291 -10.09 6.18 23.22
N VAL A 292 -9.30 7.23 23.32
CA VAL A 292 -8.90 8.04 22.17
C VAL A 292 -7.41 8.35 22.25
N ILE A 293 -6.66 7.93 21.25
CA ILE A 293 -5.26 8.32 21.06
C ILE A 293 -5.21 9.43 20.03
N THR A 294 -4.57 10.55 20.37
CA THR A 294 -4.38 11.69 19.47
C THR A 294 -2.93 12.15 19.50
N VAL A 295 -2.42 12.57 18.35
CA VAL A 295 -1.13 13.27 18.24
C VAL A 295 -1.40 14.77 18.08
N HIS A 296 -0.82 15.56 18.95
CA HIS A 296 -0.89 17.02 18.99
C HIS A 296 0.39 17.61 18.42
N GLU A 297 0.25 18.56 17.53
CA GLU A 297 1.39 19.24 16.89
C GLU A 297 2.04 20.29 17.79
N ASP A 298 1.35 20.72 18.85
CA ASP A 298 1.88 21.61 19.86
C ASP A 298 1.84 20.96 21.23
N VAL A 299 2.96 20.99 21.96
CA VAL A 299 3.11 20.44 23.33
C VAL A 299 2.27 21.18 24.35
N MET A 300 2.00 22.45 24.09
CA MET A 300 1.13 23.25 24.95
C MET A 300 -0.32 22.85 24.71
N PHE A 301 -0.76 21.80 25.37
CA PHE A 301 -2.17 21.42 25.40
C PHE A 301 -3.00 22.64 25.80
N ASN A 302 -3.62 23.27 24.82
CA ASN A 302 -4.58 24.32 25.11
C ASN A 302 -5.98 23.70 25.20
N ASP A 303 -6.88 24.41 25.92
CA ASP A 303 -8.24 23.94 26.15
C ASP A 303 -9.05 23.70 24.87
N ASN A 304 -8.63 24.31 23.72
CA ASN A 304 -9.31 24.17 22.45
C ASN A 304 -8.97 22.83 21.75
N GLU A 305 -7.75 22.29 21.95
CA GLU A 305 -7.37 20.98 21.40
C GLU A 305 -8.06 19.83 22.15
N ASN A 306 -8.21 19.96 23.47
CA ASN A 306 -8.98 19.01 24.26
C ASN A 306 -10.47 18.98 23.88
N ALA A 307 -11.04 20.09 23.38
CA ALA A 307 -12.44 20.12 22.93
C ALA A 307 -12.71 19.21 21.72
N PHE A 308 -11.73 18.99 20.85
CA PHE A 308 -11.86 18.07 19.71
C PHE A 308 -12.07 16.62 20.16
N GLU A 309 -11.34 16.18 21.17
CA GLU A 309 -11.39 14.79 21.66
C GLU A 309 -12.69 14.48 22.38
N GLN A 310 -13.33 15.50 22.95
CA GLN A 310 -14.62 15.37 23.64
C GLN A 310 -15.73 14.85 22.71
N VAL A 311 -15.64 15.11 21.42
CA VAL A 311 -16.61 14.64 20.43
C VAL A 311 -16.70 13.12 20.35
N TYR A 312 -15.62 12.40 20.72
CA TYR A 312 -15.62 10.94 20.74
C TYR A 312 -16.32 10.33 21.96
N PHE A 313 -16.51 11.12 23.01
CA PHE A 313 -17.24 10.73 24.22
C PHE A 313 -18.74 11.06 24.13
N ASP A 314 -19.18 11.74 23.10
CA ASP A 314 -20.57 12.00 22.77
C ASP A 314 -21.05 11.08 21.64
N GLU A 315 -22.21 10.41 21.83
CA GLU A 315 -22.72 9.45 20.85
C GLU A 315 -23.01 10.08 19.48
N ASN A 316 -23.57 11.29 19.45
CA ASN A 316 -23.89 11.99 18.22
C ASN A 316 -22.61 12.40 17.48
N GLY A 317 -21.65 12.98 18.20
CA GLY A 317 -20.36 13.37 17.66
C GLY A 317 -19.58 12.18 17.09
N TYR A 318 -19.59 11.04 17.79
CA TYR A 318 -19.01 9.79 17.34
C TYR A 318 -19.68 9.31 16.03
N ALA A 319 -21.01 9.27 15.99
CA ALA A 319 -21.76 8.82 14.83
C ALA A 319 -21.54 9.72 13.60
N GLU A 320 -21.45 11.04 13.79
CA GLU A 320 -21.14 11.99 12.72
C GLU A 320 -19.75 11.77 12.15
N ARG A 321 -18.75 11.44 12.96
CA ARG A 321 -17.38 11.13 12.52
C ARG A 321 -17.33 9.85 11.70
N ILE A 322 -18.01 8.79 12.14
CA ILE A 322 -18.15 7.55 11.35
C ILE A 322 -18.81 7.85 9.99
N LYS A 323 -19.94 8.58 10.00
CA LYS A 323 -20.65 8.95 8.76
C LYS A 323 -19.79 9.76 7.79
N SER A 324 -18.99 10.70 8.30
CA SER A 324 -18.04 11.45 7.47
C SER A 324 -16.98 10.54 6.86
N THR A 325 -16.49 9.57 7.63
CA THR A 325 -15.49 8.61 7.15
C THR A 325 -16.09 7.62 6.16
N ASP A 326 -17.33 7.15 6.37
CA ASP A 326 -18.08 6.34 5.40
C ASP A 326 -18.22 7.06 4.06
N LYS A 327 -18.59 8.34 4.09
CA LYS A 327 -18.72 9.17 2.88
C LYS A 327 -17.38 9.27 2.13
N PHE A 328 -16.27 9.47 2.83
CA PHE A 328 -14.95 9.52 2.21
C PHE A 328 -14.65 8.23 1.42
N TYR A 329 -14.89 7.06 2.00
CA TYR A 329 -14.65 5.79 1.31
C TYR A 329 -15.66 5.53 0.19
N GLU A 330 -16.92 5.94 0.35
CA GLU A 330 -17.91 5.85 -0.74
C GLU A 330 -17.46 6.69 -1.95
N ASP A 331 -17.00 7.93 -1.70
CA ASP A 331 -16.47 8.80 -2.75
C ASP A 331 -15.23 8.18 -3.42
N LEU A 332 -14.35 7.52 -2.65
CA LEU A 332 -13.18 6.81 -3.18
C LEU A 332 -13.58 5.65 -4.11
N PHE A 333 -14.57 4.85 -3.72
CA PHE A 333 -15.03 3.67 -4.48
C PHE A 333 -15.81 4.01 -5.75
N THR A 334 -16.31 5.22 -5.86
CA THR A 334 -17.11 5.68 -7.02
C THR A 334 -16.29 6.41 -8.07
N LYS A 335 -14.99 6.66 -7.85
CA LYS A 335 -14.12 7.33 -8.84
C LYS A 335 -14.05 6.60 -10.17
N ARG A 336 -14.03 5.27 -10.12
CA ARG A 336 -14.09 4.37 -11.26
C ARG A 336 -14.86 3.13 -10.87
N THR A 337 -15.78 2.71 -11.71
CA THR A 337 -16.54 1.49 -11.46
C THR A 337 -16.63 0.65 -12.72
N LEU A 338 -16.37 -0.63 -12.59
CA LEU A 338 -16.51 -1.58 -13.69
C LEU A 338 -17.63 -2.58 -13.40
N LYS A 339 -18.14 -3.16 -14.48
CA LYS A 339 -19.08 -4.26 -14.46
C LYS A 339 -18.67 -5.27 -15.50
N THR A 340 -18.47 -6.52 -15.08
CA THR A 340 -18.26 -7.69 -15.92
C THR A 340 -19.31 -8.76 -15.56
N SER A 341 -19.26 -9.90 -16.21
CA SER A 341 -20.10 -11.05 -15.87
C SER A 341 -19.79 -11.67 -14.50
N ASN A 342 -18.66 -11.36 -13.88
CA ASN A 342 -18.18 -11.91 -12.61
C ASN A 342 -18.37 -10.90 -11.45
N GLU A 343 -19.42 -11.08 -10.65
CA GLU A 343 -19.74 -10.17 -9.53
C GLU A 343 -18.67 -10.13 -8.44
N LEU A 344 -18.01 -11.25 -8.14
CA LEU A 344 -16.94 -11.29 -7.15
C LEU A 344 -15.73 -10.46 -7.63
N TYR A 345 -15.37 -10.58 -8.91
CA TYR A 345 -14.33 -9.78 -9.53
C TYR A 345 -14.70 -8.29 -9.48
N ASN A 346 -15.95 -7.95 -9.83
CA ASN A 346 -16.45 -6.56 -9.80
C ASN A 346 -16.36 -5.98 -8.37
N ASN A 347 -16.81 -6.73 -7.36
CA ASN A 347 -16.71 -6.30 -5.96
C ASN A 347 -15.26 -6.07 -5.54
N PHE A 348 -14.37 -7.00 -5.87
CA PHE A 348 -12.97 -6.90 -5.49
C PHE A 348 -12.28 -5.69 -6.13
N ILE A 349 -12.44 -5.54 -7.45
CA ILE A 349 -11.78 -4.45 -8.19
C ILE A 349 -12.37 -3.08 -7.84
N ASN A 350 -13.69 -2.97 -7.68
CA ASN A 350 -14.33 -1.67 -7.41
C ASN A 350 -14.14 -1.20 -5.97
N ASN A 351 -13.98 -2.09 -5.01
CA ASN A 351 -14.03 -1.74 -3.60
C ASN A 351 -12.72 -2.07 -2.85
N PHE A 352 -12.25 -3.32 -2.89
CA PHE A 352 -11.07 -3.71 -2.13
C PHE A 352 -9.76 -3.20 -2.74
N THR A 353 -9.67 -3.14 -4.06
CA THR A 353 -8.45 -2.67 -4.73
C THR A 353 -8.20 -1.18 -4.51
N PRO A 354 -9.18 -0.25 -4.65
CA PRO A 354 -9.00 1.16 -4.30
C PRO A 354 -8.69 1.35 -2.82
N LEU A 355 -9.32 0.59 -1.93
CA LEU A 355 -9.04 0.63 -0.50
C LEU A 355 -7.59 0.23 -0.20
N GLN A 356 -7.12 -0.90 -0.74
CA GLN A 356 -5.74 -1.32 -0.58
C GLN A 356 -4.76 -0.32 -1.22
N MET A 357 -5.09 0.28 -2.35
CA MET A 357 -4.28 1.33 -2.97
C MET A 357 -4.10 2.52 -2.04
N TYR A 358 -5.19 2.98 -1.41
CA TYR A 358 -5.15 4.04 -0.42
C TYR A 358 -4.27 3.67 0.79
N TRP A 359 -4.30 2.42 1.26
CA TRP A 359 -3.41 1.94 2.32
C TRP A 359 -1.94 1.99 1.91
N VAL A 360 -1.62 1.41 0.75
CA VAL A 360 -0.25 1.22 0.27
C VAL A 360 0.49 2.54 0.13
N CYS A 361 -0.17 3.59 -0.34
CA CYS A 361 0.44 4.92 -0.50
C CYS A 361 0.90 5.56 0.82
N SER A 362 0.42 5.09 1.97
CA SER A 362 0.84 5.55 3.30
C SER A 362 1.79 4.59 4.02
N LEU A 363 2.09 3.42 3.44
CA LEU A 363 2.92 2.42 4.10
C LEU A 363 4.42 2.63 3.83
N ASP A 364 5.21 2.06 4.74
CA ASP A 364 6.64 1.82 4.54
C ASP A 364 6.82 0.68 3.53
N ARG A 365 7.11 1.03 2.28
CA ARG A 365 7.27 0.08 1.18
C ARG A 365 8.70 -0.36 0.94
N GLY A 366 9.63 0.29 1.57
CA GLY A 366 11.04 0.07 1.30
C GLY A 366 11.75 -0.83 2.29
N TRP A 367 11.16 -1.93 2.78
CA TRP A 367 11.64 -2.71 3.92
C TRP A 367 11.37 -2.01 5.27
N PRO A 368 11.51 -2.69 6.40
CA PRO A 368 11.25 -2.11 7.72
C PRO A 368 12.31 -1.06 8.13
N SER A 369 12.60 -0.13 7.22
CA SER A 369 13.53 0.98 7.41
C SER A 369 12.83 2.26 7.86
N SER A 370 11.50 2.25 7.87
CA SER A 370 10.68 3.45 8.09
C SER A 370 10.93 4.56 7.07
N MET A 371 11.34 4.18 5.86
CA MET A 371 11.58 5.07 4.72
C MET A 371 10.67 4.67 3.55
N ARG A 372 10.52 5.55 2.58
CA ARG A 372 9.79 5.29 1.34
C ARG A 372 10.73 5.18 0.16
N GLY A 373 10.63 4.11 -0.61
CA GLY A 373 11.39 3.93 -1.84
C GLY A 373 10.89 4.86 -2.94
N ILE A 374 11.77 5.57 -3.63
CA ILE A 374 11.38 6.43 -4.77
C ILE A 374 10.66 5.62 -5.85
N ARG A 375 11.25 4.48 -6.27
CA ARG A 375 10.60 3.59 -7.25
C ARG A 375 9.27 3.04 -6.77
N ASP A 376 9.16 2.75 -5.46
CA ASP A 376 7.95 2.20 -4.87
C ASP A 376 6.83 3.24 -4.87
N CYS A 377 7.13 4.46 -4.40
CA CYS A 377 6.18 5.58 -4.42
C CYS A 377 5.73 5.90 -5.84
N SER A 378 6.65 5.98 -6.80
CA SER A 378 6.30 6.25 -8.20
C SER A 378 5.28 5.25 -8.73
N GLN A 379 5.48 3.97 -8.48
CA GLN A 379 4.58 2.91 -8.92
C GLN A 379 3.23 2.94 -8.18
N ASP A 380 3.24 3.22 -6.88
CA ASP A 380 2.01 3.31 -6.09
C ASP A 380 1.16 4.50 -6.55
N PHE A 381 1.79 5.65 -6.77
CA PHE A 381 1.07 6.84 -7.19
C PHE A 381 0.57 6.79 -8.63
N MET A 382 1.09 5.91 -9.49
CA MET A 382 0.42 5.60 -10.76
C MET A 382 -0.98 5.00 -10.55
N GLY A 383 -1.16 4.15 -9.55
CA GLY A 383 -2.49 3.61 -9.20
C GLY A 383 -3.35 4.62 -8.44
N MET A 384 -2.74 5.44 -7.59
CA MET A 384 -3.43 6.47 -6.81
C MET A 384 -3.88 7.66 -7.66
N LEU A 385 -3.21 7.94 -8.76
CA LEU A 385 -3.44 9.11 -9.62
C LEU A 385 -4.93 9.35 -9.93
N HIS A 386 -5.64 8.27 -10.23
CA HIS A 386 -7.05 8.37 -10.60
C HIS A 386 -8.01 8.45 -9.39
N LEU A 387 -7.51 8.14 -8.21
CA LEU A 387 -8.25 8.22 -6.95
C LEU A 387 -8.04 9.57 -6.27
N ASP A 388 -6.78 10.04 -6.24
CA ASP A 388 -6.39 11.33 -5.63
C ASP A 388 -5.22 11.96 -6.41
N PRO A 389 -5.49 12.74 -7.47
CA PRO A 389 -4.46 13.43 -8.24
C PRO A 389 -3.75 14.53 -7.45
N VAL A 390 -4.39 15.08 -6.42
CA VAL A 390 -3.79 16.11 -5.56
C VAL A 390 -2.69 15.50 -4.68
N TRP A 391 -2.97 14.37 -4.07
CA TRP A 391 -1.95 13.64 -3.30
C TRP A 391 -0.82 13.14 -4.20
N THR A 392 -1.14 12.68 -5.41
CA THR A 392 -0.14 12.28 -6.42
C THR A 392 0.81 13.42 -6.76
N LYS A 393 0.29 14.65 -7.00
CA LYS A 393 1.10 15.86 -7.22
C LYS A 393 2.06 16.13 -6.06
N GLN A 394 1.54 16.08 -4.83
CA GLN A 394 2.34 16.29 -3.62
C GLN A 394 3.48 15.28 -3.52
N SER A 395 3.19 13.99 -3.80
CA SER A 395 4.21 12.94 -3.77
C SER A 395 5.26 13.07 -4.86
N ILE A 396 4.87 13.48 -6.07
CA ILE A 396 5.83 13.79 -7.16
C ILE A 396 6.78 14.89 -6.71
N LYS A 397 6.26 15.98 -6.14
CA LYS A 397 7.08 17.09 -5.64
C LYS A 397 8.04 16.64 -4.53
N GLU A 398 7.55 15.87 -3.56
CA GLU A 398 8.35 15.29 -2.48
C GLU A 398 9.50 14.43 -3.04
N MET A 399 9.23 13.59 -4.04
CA MET A 399 10.27 12.77 -4.67
C MET A 399 11.33 13.62 -5.37
N PHE A 400 10.95 14.71 -6.05
CA PHE A 400 11.90 15.64 -6.66
C PHE A 400 12.72 16.43 -5.64
N GLU A 401 12.17 16.78 -4.48
CA GLU A 401 12.92 17.39 -3.38
C GLU A 401 14.04 16.51 -2.83
N HIS A 402 14.02 15.21 -3.15
CA HIS A 402 15.05 14.24 -2.80
C HIS A 402 15.93 13.84 -4.00
N GLN A 403 15.82 14.53 -5.14
CA GLN A 403 16.69 14.35 -6.28
C GLN A 403 17.98 15.15 -6.12
N ARG A 404 19.11 14.59 -6.51
CA ARG A 404 20.39 15.30 -6.59
C ARG A 404 20.48 16.16 -7.86
N VAL A 405 21.34 17.16 -7.81
CA VAL A 405 21.59 18.05 -8.96
C VAL A 405 22.06 17.29 -10.20
N ASP A 406 22.73 16.14 -10.05
CA ASP A 406 23.14 15.27 -11.17
C ASP A 406 21.98 14.46 -11.79
N GLY A 407 20.76 14.55 -11.22
CA GLY A 407 19.57 13.86 -11.69
C GLY A 407 19.28 12.51 -11.02
N TRP A 408 20.24 11.95 -10.26
CA TRP A 408 20.06 10.71 -9.53
C TRP A 408 19.18 10.88 -8.27
N MET A 409 18.53 9.82 -7.85
CA MET A 409 17.65 9.78 -6.69
C MET A 409 18.04 8.66 -5.71
N PRO A 410 17.93 8.89 -4.37
CA PRO A 410 18.16 7.87 -3.36
C PRO A 410 17.27 6.63 -3.56
N ARG A 411 17.77 5.48 -3.12
CA ARG A 411 16.99 4.22 -3.10
C ARG A 411 15.73 4.38 -2.25
N GLN A 412 15.86 4.97 -1.06
CA GLN A 412 14.77 5.26 -0.14
C GLN A 412 14.98 6.61 0.54
N ILE A 413 13.89 7.30 0.79
CA ILE A 413 13.87 8.60 1.44
C ILE A 413 13.15 8.56 2.78
N SER A 414 13.65 9.35 3.72
CA SER A 414 12.94 9.68 4.93
C SER A 414 11.89 10.75 4.64
N THR A 415 10.67 10.54 5.10
CA THR A 415 9.59 11.53 4.99
C THR A 415 9.58 12.53 6.14
N VAL A 416 10.52 12.43 7.09
CA VAL A 416 10.67 13.39 8.19
C VAL A 416 11.17 14.72 7.67
N SER A 417 12.27 14.72 6.92
CA SER A 417 12.81 15.91 6.26
C SER A 417 13.80 15.55 5.14
N ARG A 418 14.06 16.52 4.26
CA ARG A 418 15.10 16.43 3.23
C ARG A 418 16.51 16.22 3.82
N GLN A 419 16.78 16.73 5.01
CA GLN A 419 18.08 16.62 5.69
C GLN A 419 18.23 15.33 6.53
N ALA A 420 17.16 14.56 6.70
CA ALA A 420 17.23 13.30 7.42
C ALA A 420 18.09 12.26 6.67
N PRO A 421 18.63 11.26 7.36
CA PRO A 421 19.35 10.18 6.70
C PRO A 421 18.49 9.44 5.67
N HIS A 422 19.02 9.24 4.46
CA HIS A 422 18.40 8.51 3.36
C HIS A 422 19.22 7.27 3.01
N ASP A 423 18.60 6.31 2.31
CA ASP A 423 19.33 5.19 1.73
C ASP A 423 19.99 5.62 0.41
N MET A 424 21.27 5.94 0.51
CA MET A 424 22.07 6.47 -0.59
C MET A 424 22.76 5.38 -1.44
N ARG A 425 22.36 4.11 -1.33
CA ARG A 425 22.84 3.06 -2.23
C ARG A 425 22.44 3.39 -3.67
N TYR A 426 23.41 3.32 -4.57
CA TYR A 426 23.28 3.85 -5.92
C TYR A 426 22.45 2.93 -6.84
N PHE A 427 21.15 2.87 -6.61
CA PHE A 427 20.18 2.16 -7.46
C PHE A 427 19.83 3.01 -8.69
N SER A 428 19.59 2.35 -9.83
CA SER A 428 19.46 3.02 -11.12
C SER A 428 18.01 3.23 -11.59
N ASP A 429 17.01 2.64 -10.94
CA ASP A 429 15.65 2.56 -11.46
C ASP A 429 14.66 3.61 -10.91
N GLY A 430 15.01 4.31 -9.82
CA GLY A 430 14.10 5.24 -9.16
C GLY A 430 13.54 6.33 -10.08
N GLY A 431 14.42 7.03 -10.77
CA GLY A 431 14.05 8.09 -11.72
C GLY A 431 13.28 7.56 -12.93
N ALA A 432 13.56 6.34 -13.40
CA ALA A 432 12.86 5.76 -14.54
C ALA A 432 11.36 5.53 -14.25
N PHE A 433 11.03 5.04 -13.05
CA PHE A 433 9.63 4.90 -12.63
C PHE A 433 8.96 6.26 -12.39
N LEU A 434 9.70 7.24 -11.87
CA LEU A 434 9.14 8.58 -11.67
C LEU A 434 8.80 9.26 -13.00
N LEU A 435 9.60 9.11 -14.04
CA LEU A 435 9.31 9.67 -15.36
C LEU A 435 8.06 9.02 -15.99
N GLU A 436 7.81 7.73 -15.77
CA GLU A 436 6.55 7.11 -16.19
C GLU A 436 5.34 7.73 -15.45
N LEU A 437 5.45 7.92 -14.12
CA LEU A 437 4.41 8.61 -13.34
C LEU A 437 4.16 10.04 -13.84
N ILE A 438 5.20 10.78 -14.19
CA ILE A 438 5.12 12.14 -14.74
C ILE A 438 4.30 12.15 -16.04
N HIS A 439 4.55 11.21 -16.94
CA HIS A 439 3.77 11.08 -18.16
C HIS A 439 2.29 10.84 -17.85
N GLU A 440 1.98 9.89 -16.99
CA GLU A 440 0.60 9.58 -16.61
C GLU A 440 -0.07 10.77 -15.90
N TYR A 441 0.65 11.47 -15.03
CA TYR A 441 0.12 12.63 -14.32
C TYR A 441 -0.31 13.73 -15.30
N PHE A 442 0.56 14.14 -16.22
CA PHE A 442 0.23 15.22 -17.15
C PHE A 442 -0.81 14.83 -18.20
N THR A 443 -0.83 13.59 -18.65
CA THR A 443 -1.87 13.12 -19.58
C THR A 443 -3.24 13.04 -18.93
N PHE A 444 -3.30 12.71 -17.63
CA PHE A 444 -4.55 12.64 -16.91
C PHE A 444 -5.05 14.00 -16.43
N THR A 445 -4.18 14.82 -15.83
CA THR A 445 -4.62 16.06 -15.13
C THR A 445 -4.62 17.30 -16.02
N ARG A 446 -3.77 17.37 -17.04
CA ARG A 446 -3.48 18.60 -17.80
C ARG A 446 -2.92 19.75 -16.96
N ASP A 447 -2.44 19.47 -15.75
CA ASP A 447 -1.87 20.49 -14.84
C ASP A 447 -0.45 20.90 -15.28
N PHE A 448 -0.34 21.49 -16.46
CA PHE A 448 0.98 21.90 -16.99
C PHE A 448 1.59 23.09 -16.25
N ASP A 449 0.82 23.81 -15.42
CA ASP A 449 1.36 24.86 -14.57
C ASP A 449 2.29 24.29 -13.50
N PHE A 450 2.11 23.04 -13.11
CA PHE A 450 3.02 22.32 -12.21
C PHE A 450 4.46 22.28 -12.73
N LEU A 451 4.69 22.28 -14.03
CA LEU A 451 6.05 22.33 -14.62
C LEU A 451 6.85 23.56 -14.17
N ASN A 452 6.17 24.67 -13.83
CA ASN A 452 6.77 25.91 -13.39
C ASN A 452 6.95 25.99 -11.87
N GLU A 453 6.34 25.11 -11.10
CA GLU A 453 6.55 25.06 -9.66
C GLU A 453 8.01 24.72 -9.35
N ARG A 454 8.49 25.24 -8.22
CA ARG A 454 9.89 25.05 -7.81
C ARG A 454 9.98 24.17 -6.57
N CYS A 455 11.05 23.39 -6.51
CA CYS A 455 11.42 22.64 -5.33
C CYS A 455 12.96 22.57 -5.18
N TYR A 456 13.41 22.17 -4.00
CA TYR A 456 14.84 22.03 -3.69
C TYR A 456 15.45 20.78 -4.33
N TRP A 457 16.75 20.81 -4.52
CA TRP A 457 17.57 19.61 -4.71
C TRP A 457 17.93 18.99 -3.36
N LEU A 458 18.21 17.67 -3.34
CA LEU A 458 18.66 17.01 -2.12
C LEU A 458 20.00 17.55 -1.60
N ASP A 459 20.92 17.82 -2.49
CA ASP A 459 22.31 18.22 -2.23
C ASP A 459 22.61 19.70 -2.55
N SER A 460 21.58 20.55 -2.66
CA SER A 460 21.71 21.99 -2.86
C SER A 460 20.55 22.74 -2.20
N ASP A 461 20.84 23.96 -1.73
CA ASP A 461 19.82 24.91 -1.23
C ASP A 461 19.20 25.75 -2.35
N GLU A 462 19.56 25.52 -3.60
CA GLU A 462 18.91 26.13 -4.74
C GLU A 462 17.62 25.39 -5.10
N GLN A 463 16.68 26.14 -5.67
CA GLN A 463 15.43 25.58 -6.19
C GLN A 463 15.41 25.64 -7.70
N SER A 464 14.92 24.61 -8.33
CA SER A 464 14.65 24.55 -9.76
C SER A 464 13.19 24.21 -10.06
N THR A 465 12.78 24.41 -11.29
CA THR A 465 11.43 24.08 -11.73
C THR A 465 11.25 22.55 -11.85
N ILE A 466 10.03 22.09 -11.72
CA ILE A 466 9.70 20.66 -11.96
C ILE A 466 10.13 20.23 -13.37
N LEU A 467 9.99 21.10 -14.36
CA LEU A 467 10.48 20.82 -15.71
C LEU A 467 12.00 20.55 -15.72
N GLU A 468 12.78 21.35 -14.99
CA GLU A 468 14.23 21.15 -14.88
C GLU A 468 14.58 19.85 -14.16
N HIS A 469 13.87 19.51 -13.08
CA HIS A 469 14.01 18.22 -12.40
C HIS A 469 13.74 17.04 -13.35
N ILE A 470 12.68 17.10 -14.16
CA ILE A 470 12.36 16.07 -15.18
C ILE A 470 13.51 15.94 -16.18
N MET A 471 14.00 17.06 -16.71
CA MET A 471 15.09 17.07 -17.66
C MET A 471 16.40 16.53 -17.07
N ARG A 472 16.70 16.87 -15.81
CA ARG A 472 17.86 16.32 -15.09
C ARG A 472 17.75 14.81 -14.88
N THR A 473 16.56 14.30 -14.54
CA THR A 473 16.35 12.86 -14.42
C THR A 473 16.68 12.13 -15.73
N MET A 474 16.17 12.62 -16.88
CA MET A 474 16.48 12.00 -18.17
C MET A 474 17.93 12.23 -18.56
N GLY A 475 18.49 13.41 -18.27
CA GLY A 475 19.90 13.74 -18.49
C GLY A 475 20.85 12.76 -17.77
N TYR A 476 20.50 12.32 -16.55
CA TYR A 476 21.26 11.28 -15.83
C TYR A 476 21.35 9.98 -16.64
N TYR A 477 20.24 9.52 -17.22
CA TYR A 477 20.24 8.27 -18.01
C TYR A 477 20.93 8.39 -19.35
N LEU A 478 21.02 9.61 -19.91
CA LEU A 478 21.68 9.87 -21.18
C LEU A 478 23.15 10.26 -21.02
N ASP A 479 23.61 10.52 -19.79
CA ASP A 479 25.03 10.78 -19.55
C ASP A 479 25.86 9.53 -19.94
N PRO A 480 26.90 9.69 -20.78
CA PRO A 480 27.77 8.58 -21.19
C PRO A 480 28.36 7.76 -20.00
N ILE A 481 28.52 8.39 -18.84
CA ILE A 481 29.00 7.68 -17.63
C ILE A 481 28.00 6.62 -17.14
N ASN A 482 26.70 6.80 -17.47
CA ASN A 482 25.60 5.89 -17.09
C ASN A 482 25.18 4.94 -18.20
N ILE A 483 25.92 4.92 -19.31
CA ILE A 483 25.75 3.99 -20.43
C ILE A 483 26.94 3.03 -20.44
N GLY A 484 26.67 1.73 -20.53
CA GLY A 484 27.68 0.69 -20.52
C GLY A 484 28.23 0.36 -21.91
N GLU A 485 29.12 -0.64 -21.98
CA GLU A 485 29.85 -1.01 -23.21
C GLU A 485 28.93 -1.61 -24.29
N HIS A 486 27.78 -2.16 -23.91
CA HIS A 486 26.78 -2.67 -24.85
C HIS A 486 25.76 -1.60 -25.28
N GLY A 487 25.92 -0.36 -24.82
CA GLY A 487 24.96 0.72 -25.07
C GLY A 487 23.68 0.61 -24.24
N LEU A 488 23.70 -0.11 -23.13
CA LEU A 488 22.59 -0.26 -22.19
C LEU A 488 22.83 0.62 -20.97
N SER A 489 21.76 0.93 -20.23
CA SER A 489 21.85 1.69 -18.97
C SER A 489 22.60 0.92 -17.91
N LYS A 490 23.54 1.56 -17.20
CA LYS A 490 24.26 0.94 -16.08
C LYS A 490 23.33 0.61 -14.92
N VAL A 491 23.58 -0.52 -14.25
CA VAL A 491 22.81 -0.97 -13.11
C VAL A 491 23.36 -0.45 -11.77
N TRP A 492 24.65 -0.09 -11.73
CA TRP A 492 25.35 0.34 -10.53
C TRP A 492 25.16 -0.64 -9.35
N TYR A 493 24.60 -0.17 -8.21
CA TYR A 493 24.36 -1.05 -7.07
C TYR A 493 23.25 -2.07 -7.34
N GLY A 494 22.21 -1.68 -8.07
CA GLY A 494 21.05 -2.52 -8.37
C GLY A 494 19.93 -1.75 -9.04
N ASP A 495 18.85 -2.47 -9.32
CA ASP A 495 17.59 -1.94 -9.84
C ASP A 495 16.39 -2.52 -9.09
N TRP A 496 15.26 -2.72 -9.79
CA TRP A 496 14.01 -3.20 -9.21
C TRP A 496 14.13 -4.53 -8.43
N TRP A 497 15.01 -5.43 -8.88
CA TRP A 497 15.12 -6.75 -8.26
C TRP A 497 16.20 -6.79 -7.18
N ASP A 498 15.86 -6.46 -5.95
CA ASP A 498 16.77 -6.39 -4.80
C ASP A 498 17.71 -7.60 -4.61
N PRO A 499 17.32 -8.86 -4.92
CA PRO A 499 18.26 -9.98 -4.88
C PRO A 499 19.50 -9.83 -5.76
N MET A 500 19.43 -9.01 -6.80
CA MET A 500 20.52 -8.75 -7.75
C MET A 500 21.31 -7.49 -7.41
N ASP A 501 21.52 -7.21 -6.13
CA ASP A 501 22.31 -6.07 -5.70
C ASP A 501 23.83 -6.27 -5.88
N LYS A 502 24.57 -5.17 -6.02
CA LYS A 502 26.03 -5.10 -6.14
C LYS A 502 26.63 -5.71 -7.42
N ILE A 503 25.83 -5.93 -8.44
CA ILE A 503 26.30 -6.54 -9.69
C ILE A 503 27.02 -5.57 -10.61
N GLY A 504 26.89 -4.25 -10.39
CA GLY A 504 27.49 -3.20 -11.21
C GLY A 504 28.24 -2.12 -10.41
N THR A 505 28.66 -2.41 -9.16
CA THR A 505 29.30 -1.43 -8.29
C THR A 505 30.66 -0.94 -8.79
N ASP A 506 31.36 -1.70 -9.66
CA ASP A 506 32.61 -1.31 -10.29
C ASP A 506 32.36 -0.45 -11.55
N GLY A 507 31.10 -0.14 -11.89
CA GLY A 507 30.74 0.75 -12.98
C GLY A 507 30.74 0.10 -14.38
N ILE A 508 30.71 -1.24 -14.44
CA ILE A 508 30.63 -2.01 -15.70
C ILE A 508 29.22 -2.55 -15.93
N GLY A 509 28.57 -3.03 -14.87
CA GLY A 509 27.30 -3.74 -14.96
C GLY A 509 26.16 -2.92 -15.60
N GLU A 510 25.31 -3.59 -16.39
CA GLU A 510 24.20 -3.02 -17.16
C GLU A 510 22.88 -3.70 -16.85
N SER A 511 21.76 -2.96 -16.94
CA SER A 511 20.39 -3.45 -16.75
C SER A 511 19.59 -3.36 -18.03
N VAL A 512 19.07 -4.48 -18.50
CA VAL A 512 18.11 -4.51 -19.62
C VAL A 512 16.76 -3.89 -19.20
N THR A 513 16.35 -4.08 -17.94
CA THR A 513 15.09 -3.52 -17.42
C THR A 513 15.11 -1.99 -17.44
N VAL A 514 16.14 -1.36 -16.86
CA VAL A 514 16.25 0.11 -16.81
C VAL A 514 16.39 0.70 -18.21
N THR A 515 17.11 0.01 -19.11
CA THR A 515 17.20 0.41 -20.52
C THR A 515 15.83 0.42 -21.17
N ALA A 516 15.03 -0.63 -20.98
CA ALA A 516 13.67 -0.70 -21.51
C ALA A 516 12.76 0.41 -20.97
N GLN A 517 12.84 0.70 -19.66
CA GLN A 517 12.11 1.81 -19.07
C GLN A 517 12.50 3.16 -19.69
N ASN A 518 13.77 3.38 -19.95
CA ASN A 518 14.25 4.60 -20.61
C ASN A 518 13.77 4.70 -22.07
N VAL A 519 13.66 3.59 -22.80
CA VAL A 519 13.06 3.56 -24.15
C VAL A 519 11.61 4.09 -24.10
N LEU A 520 10.81 3.69 -23.10
CA LEU A 520 9.45 4.19 -22.92
C LEU A 520 9.43 5.67 -22.50
N ASN A 521 10.27 6.07 -21.56
CA ASN A 521 10.29 7.43 -21.04
C ASN A 521 10.74 8.46 -22.10
N LEU A 522 11.66 8.09 -22.96
CA LEU A 522 12.15 8.97 -24.04
C LEU A 522 11.06 9.33 -25.05
N ILE A 523 10.21 8.38 -25.44
CA ILE A 523 9.08 8.69 -26.32
C ILE A 523 8.02 9.52 -25.60
N ASN A 524 7.71 9.19 -24.33
CA ASN A 524 6.74 9.91 -23.52
C ASN A 524 7.13 11.38 -23.33
N LEU A 525 8.42 11.66 -23.04
CA LEU A 525 8.92 13.02 -22.87
C LEU A 525 9.01 13.77 -24.21
N SER A 526 9.40 13.09 -25.28
CA SER A 526 9.40 13.70 -26.63
C SER A 526 7.98 14.15 -27.01
N ASP A 527 6.98 13.30 -26.80
CA ASP A 527 5.57 13.61 -27.08
C ASP A 527 5.06 14.75 -26.19
N MET A 528 5.45 14.78 -24.91
CA MET A 528 5.14 15.89 -24.00
C MET A 528 5.69 17.21 -24.52
N PHE A 529 6.97 17.28 -24.88
CA PHE A 529 7.60 18.51 -25.34
C PHE A 529 6.99 18.98 -26.65
N LYS A 530 6.75 18.09 -27.62
CA LYS A 530 6.09 18.41 -28.87
C LYS A 530 4.69 18.97 -28.65
N TYR A 531 3.92 18.38 -27.77
CA TYR A 531 2.59 18.87 -27.39
C TYR A 531 2.66 20.27 -26.76
N LEU A 532 3.54 20.47 -25.79
CA LEU A 532 3.67 21.74 -25.07
C LEU A 532 4.15 22.87 -25.98
N VAL A 533 5.07 22.61 -26.90
CA VAL A 533 5.51 23.60 -27.92
C VAL A 533 4.38 23.92 -28.88
N ALA A 534 3.65 22.93 -29.38
CA ALA A 534 2.52 23.13 -30.29
C ALA A 534 1.39 23.97 -29.65
N ASN A 535 1.25 23.92 -28.33
CA ASN A 535 0.27 24.69 -27.57
C ASN A 535 0.83 25.97 -26.93
N GLY A 536 2.05 26.39 -27.34
CA GLY A 536 2.66 27.64 -26.87
C GLY A 536 3.05 27.68 -25.38
N LYS A 537 3.18 26.52 -24.74
CA LYS A 537 3.56 26.37 -23.32
C LYS A 537 5.06 26.24 -23.11
N LEU A 538 5.79 25.83 -24.14
CA LEU A 538 7.25 25.77 -24.16
C LEU A 538 7.82 26.44 -25.43
N ASP A 539 9.07 26.89 -25.34
CA ASP A 539 9.81 27.48 -26.46
C ASP A 539 10.12 26.40 -27.52
N LYS A 540 10.26 26.86 -28.79
CA LYS A 540 10.56 25.97 -29.93
C LYS A 540 11.89 25.20 -29.80
N SER A 541 12.82 25.67 -28.98
CA SER A 541 14.08 24.97 -28.72
C SER A 541 13.89 23.56 -28.12
N TYR A 542 12.78 23.34 -27.42
CA TYR A 542 12.45 22.03 -26.89
C TYR A 542 12.13 20.96 -27.94
N LEU A 543 11.87 21.37 -29.19
CA LEU A 543 11.73 20.40 -30.30
C LEU A 543 13.05 19.69 -30.60
N ALA A 544 14.17 20.40 -30.50
CA ALA A 544 15.49 19.79 -30.69
C ALA A 544 15.77 18.74 -29.62
N ILE A 545 15.42 19.03 -28.35
CA ILE A 545 15.54 18.07 -27.23
C ILE A 545 14.64 16.86 -27.45
N ALA A 546 13.40 17.10 -27.92
CA ALA A 546 12.46 16.02 -28.23
C ALA A 546 13.00 15.09 -29.33
N ASP A 547 13.66 15.63 -30.35
CA ASP A 547 14.27 14.84 -31.44
C ASP A 547 15.55 14.12 -30.95
N GLU A 548 16.37 14.74 -30.10
CA GLU A 548 17.51 14.07 -29.44
C GLU A 548 17.06 12.87 -28.62
N TYR A 549 15.93 12.97 -27.89
CA TYR A 549 15.36 11.86 -27.15
C TYR A 549 14.94 10.70 -28.06
N LEU A 550 14.37 11.00 -29.23
CA LEU A 550 14.04 9.94 -30.20
C LEU A 550 15.29 9.26 -30.78
N VAL A 551 16.36 10.00 -31.04
CA VAL A 551 17.63 9.41 -31.47
C VAL A 551 18.23 8.49 -30.40
N ALA A 552 18.25 8.95 -29.14
CA ALA A 552 18.71 8.14 -28.01
C ALA A 552 17.86 6.88 -27.82
N ARG A 553 16.53 7.00 -27.95
CA ARG A 553 15.59 5.88 -27.91
C ARG A 553 15.94 4.80 -28.93
N GLU A 554 16.15 5.17 -30.20
CA GLU A 554 16.52 4.22 -31.25
C GLU A 554 17.89 3.55 -30.96
N GLY A 555 18.83 4.28 -30.36
CA GLY A 555 20.11 3.73 -29.88
C GLY A 555 19.92 2.63 -28.84
N PHE A 556 19.11 2.86 -27.82
CA PHE A 556 18.79 1.86 -26.79
C PHE A 556 18.02 0.65 -27.35
N ILE A 557 17.04 0.86 -28.24
CA ILE A 557 16.30 -0.23 -28.90
C ILE A 557 17.27 -1.11 -29.70
N LYS A 558 18.18 -0.50 -30.48
CA LYS A 558 19.19 -1.23 -31.25
C LYS A 558 20.08 -2.05 -30.30
N ALA A 559 20.61 -1.42 -29.25
CA ALA A 559 21.46 -2.09 -28.26
C ALA A 559 20.74 -3.29 -27.62
N MET A 560 19.50 -3.13 -27.20
CA MET A 560 18.70 -4.22 -26.62
C MET A 560 18.53 -5.38 -27.59
N ARG A 561 18.19 -5.11 -28.85
CA ARG A 561 17.97 -6.16 -29.87
C ARG A 561 19.24 -6.90 -30.26
N GLU A 562 20.35 -6.18 -30.43
CA GLU A 562 21.61 -6.74 -30.90
C GLU A 562 22.43 -7.37 -29.76
N GLN A 563 22.38 -6.84 -28.52
CA GLN A 563 23.27 -7.25 -27.44
C GLN A 563 22.56 -8.08 -26.37
N ALA A 564 21.29 -7.80 -26.09
CA ALA A 564 20.58 -8.43 -24.98
C ALA A 564 19.61 -9.55 -25.39
N PHE A 565 19.13 -9.58 -26.64
CA PHE A 565 18.26 -10.66 -27.14
C PHE A 565 19.08 -11.88 -27.52
N ASN A 566 18.88 -13.01 -26.84
CA ASN A 566 19.73 -14.17 -26.90
C ASN A 566 19.23 -15.25 -27.89
N LYS A 567 20.04 -16.28 -28.13
CA LYS A 567 19.78 -17.37 -29.07
C LYS A 567 18.58 -18.24 -28.70
N LYS A 568 18.14 -18.20 -27.45
CA LYS A 568 16.97 -18.94 -26.96
C LYS A 568 15.67 -18.20 -27.20
N GLY A 569 15.73 -16.95 -27.66
CA GLY A 569 14.58 -16.15 -28.02
C GLY A 569 13.97 -15.36 -26.86
N PHE A 570 14.79 -14.94 -25.91
CA PHE A 570 14.38 -14.04 -24.83
C PHE A 570 15.50 -13.02 -24.51
N PHE A 571 15.16 -11.95 -23.78
CA PHE A 571 16.13 -10.94 -23.36
C PHE A 571 16.84 -11.36 -22.08
N ASN A 572 18.14 -11.18 -22.04
CA ASN A 572 18.97 -11.35 -20.84
C ASN A 572 18.51 -10.36 -19.75
N GLY A 573 18.86 -10.61 -18.49
CA GLY A 573 18.52 -9.72 -17.37
C GLY A 573 19.55 -8.62 -17.18
N TYR A 574 20.81 -9.02 -16.96
CA TYR A 574 21.89 -8.12 -16.57
C TYR A 574 23.21 -8.53 -17.20
N PHE A 575 24.07 -7.54 -17.43
CA PHE A 575 25.51 -7.76 -17.58
C PHE A 575 26.20 -7.31 -16.28
N ASN A 576 27.17 -8.07 -15.76
CA ASN A 576 27.75 -7.78 -14.46
C ASN A 576 29.18 -7.22 -14.55
N ASP A 577 29.76 -6.79 -13.42
CA ASP A 577 31.12 -6.25 -13.34
C ASP A 577 32.20 -7.27 -13.77
N ASN A 578 31.93 -8.57 -13.72
CA ASN A 578 32.84 -9.61 -14.23
C ASN A 578 32.66 -9.93 -15.71
N ARG A 579 31.95 -9.04 -16.43
CA ARG A 579 31.69 -9.14 -17.87
C ARG A 579 30.99 -10.44 -18.27
N LYS A 580 29.94 -10.81 -17.51
CA LYS A 580 29.10 -11.97 -17.76
C LYS A 580 27.64 -11.55 -17.81
N TRP A 581 26.91 -12.13 -18.74
CA TRP A 581 25.46 -12.07 -18.73
C TRP A 581 24.90 -12.90 -17.57
N LEU A 582 23.90 -12.38 -16.91
CA LEU A 582 23.12 -13.04 -15.85
C LEU A 582 21.66 -13.06 -16.23
N LEU A 583 20.95 -14.10 -15.83
CA LEU A 583 19.57 -14.35 -16.22
C LEU A 583 19.50 -14.38 -17.76
N SER A 584 20.27 -15.27 -18.33
CA SER A 584 20.56 -15.39 -19.75
C SER A 584 20.39 -16.82 -20.27
N ASP A 585 20.65 -17.03 -21.54
CA ASP A 585 20.67 -18.36 -22.13
C ASP A 585 21.83 -19.24 -21.61
N GLU A 586 22.85 -18.65 -21.00
CA GLU A 586 23.95 -19.35 -20.37
C GLU A 586 24.56 -18.49 -19.25
N ASP A 587 24.09 -18.68 -18.02
CA ASP A 587 24.62 -18.02 -16.85
C ASP A 587 26.01 -18.58 -16.47
N PRO A 588 26.80 -17.92 -15.62
CA PRO A 588 28.14 -18.36 -15.19
C PRO A 588 28.24 -19.78 -14.65
N ASP A 589 27.14 -20.36 -14.18
CA ASP A 589 27.03 -21.75 -13.71
C ASP A 589 26.57 -22.71 -14.82
N GLY A 590 26.46 -22.26 -16.07
CA GLY A 590 25.99 -23.03 -17.21
C GLY A 590 24.48 -23.22 -17.27
N ALA A 591 23.70 -22.62 -16.38
CA ALA A 591 22.24 -22.73 -16.40
C ALA A 591 21.63 -21.66 -17.33
N GLU A 592 20.56 -22.04 -18.00
CA GLU A 592 19.67 -21.12 -18.71
C GLU A 592 18.64 -20.52 -17.72
N ARG A 593 18.52 -19.19 -17.68
CA ARG A 593 17.56 -18.49 -16.83
C ARG A 593 16.90 -17.33 -17.55
N LEU A 594 15.58 -17.33 -17.62
CA LEU A 594 14.80 -16.16 -18.05
C LEU A 594 14.47 -15.31 -16.83
N TYR A 595 14.64 -13.99 -16.97
CA TYR A 595 14.16 -12.99 -16.00
C TYR A 595 12.87 -12.37 -16.51
N LEU A 596 11.79 -12.57 -15.76
CA LEU A 596 10.44 -12.17 -16.16
C LEU A 596 10.34 -10.66 -16.42
N VAL A 597 10.98 -9.85 -15.56
CA VAL A 597 10.82 -8.39 -15.56
C VAL A 597 11.50 -7.74 -16.77
N SER A 598 12.77 -8.10 -17.09
CA SER A 598 13.46 -7.55 -18.27
C SER A 598 12.70 -7.88 -19.55
N ASN A 599 12.16 -9.09 -19.63
CA ASN A 599 11.41 -9.55 -20.78
C ASN A 599 10.05 -8.86 -20.91
N ALA A 600 9.34 -8.68 -19.82
CA ALA A 600 8.09 -7.92 -19.81
C ALA A 600 8.32 -6.46 -20.22
N TRP A 601 9.32 -5.78 -19.63
CA TRP A 601 9.62 -4.39 -19.95
C TRP A 601 10.13 -4.19 -21.38
N SER A 602 10.84 -5.16 -21.97
CA SER A 602 11.26 -5.12 -23.39
C SER A 602 10.04 -5.10 -24.32
N ILE A 603 8.96 -5.77 -23.96
CA ILE A 603 7.69 -5.74 -24.72
C ILE A 603 6.94 -4.44 -24.44
N ILE A 604 6.80 -4.04 -23.19
CA ILE A 604 6.06 -2.84 -22.77
C ILE A 604 6.61 -1.57 -23.44
N SER A 605 7.92 -1.45 -23.53
CA SER A 605 8.60 -0.29 -24.10
C SER A 605 8.57 -0.21 -25.63
N GLY A 606 8.17 -1.31 -26.31
CA GLY A 606 8.30 -1.43 -27.77
C GLY A 606 9.73 -1.74 -28.24
N SER A 607 10.64 -2.10 -27.33
CA SER A 607 11.99 -2.55 -27.69
C SER A 607 11.96 -3.88 -28.42
N ALA A 608 11.09 -4.81 -28.02
CA ALA A 608 10.87 -6.06 -28.73
C ALA A 608 10.11 -5.85 -30.04
N THR A 609 10.53 -6.51 -31.13
CA THR A 609 9.65 -6.65 -32.30
C THR A 609 8.50 -7.59 -31.97
N LYS A 610 7.50 -7.65 -32.88
CA LYS A 610 6.39 -8.61 -32.69
C LYS A 610 6.88 -10.05 -32.55
N GLU A 611 7.81 -10.47 -33.40
CA GLU A 611 8.40 -11.82 -33.40
C GLU A 611 9.18 -12.10 -32.12
N MET A 612 9.93 -11.11 -31.61
CA MET A 612 10.64 -11.22 -30.34
C MET A 612 9.64 -11.32 -29.18
N ALA A 613 8.58 -10.50 -29.17
CA ALA A 613 7.54 -10.54 -28.14
C ALA A 613 6.81 -11.90 -28.14
N ASP A 614 6.45 -12.42 -29.32
CA ASP A 614 5.81 -13.73 -29.47
C ASP A 614 6.74 -14.87 -28.96
N SER A 615 8.05 -14.78 -29.24
CA SER A 615 9.05 -15.74 -28.72
C SER A 615 9.15 -15.71 -27.22
N VAL A 616 9.28 -14.52 -26.64
CA VAL A 616 9.36 -14.30 -25.18
C VAL A 616 8.11 -14.84 -24.49
N ILE A 617 6.92 -14.46 -24.95
CA ILE A 617 5.66 -14.89 -24.35
C ILE A 617 5.51 -16.42 -24.41
N LYS A 618 5.82 -17.02 -25.54
CA LYS A 618 5.80 -18.48 -25.70
C LYS A 618 6.77 -19.17 -24.74
N TYR A 619 7.98 -18.61 -24.57
CA TYR A 619 8.95 -19.16 -23.64
C TYR A 619 8.44 -19.07 -22.19
N ILE A 620 7.88 -17.92 -21.77
CA ILE A 620 7.35 -17.71 -20.43
C ILE A 620 6.15 -18.64 -20.16
N ASP A 621 5.20 -18.74 -21.10
CA ASP A 621 4.01 -19.60 -20.93
C ASP A 621 4.36 -21.08 -20.86
N ALA A 622 5.40 -21.51 -21.58
CA ALA A 622 5.94 -22.88 -21.48
C ALA A 622 6.57 -23.19 -20.11
N ASN A 623 6.95 -22.14 -19.34
CA ASN A 623 7.49 -22.25 -17.99
C ASN A 623 6.44 -21.87 -16.93
N ASP A 624 5.14 -22.04 -17.22
CA ASP A 624 4.07 -21.91 -16.25
C ASP A 624 4.18 -23.00 -15.18
N TYR A 625 4.29 -22.59 -13.93
CA TYR A 625 4.45 -23.50 -12.80
C TYR A 625 3.12 -23.99 -12.23
N GLY A 626 2.07 -23.92 -13.02
CA GLY A 626 0.75 -24.45 -12.74
C GLY A 626 -0.19 -23.50 -12.01
N PRO A 627 -1.42 -23.95 -11.77
CA PRO A 627 -2.53 -23.06 -11.40
C PRO A 627 -2.35 -22.38 -10.03
N THR A 628 -1.50 -22.93 -9.16
CA THR A 628 -1.35 -22.43 -7.78
C THR A 628 -0.10 -21.57 -7.56
N ARG A 629 0.73 -21.35 -8.58
CA ARG A 629 2.00 -20.62 -8.41
C ARG A 629 2.20 -19.48 -9.39
N GLY A 630 1.57 -19.53 -10.57
CA GLY A 630 1.82 -18.57 -11.64
C GLY A 630 3.25 -18.59 -12.15
N TYR A 631 3.74 -17.45 -12.60
CA TYR A 631 5.05 -17.31 -13.23
C TYR A 631 6.10 -16.85 -12.22
N PHE A 632 7.25 -17.52 -12.20
CA PHE A 632 8.36 -17.11 -11.35
C PHE A 632 9.07 -15.88 -11.88
N THR A 633 9.64 -15.08 -10.98
CA THR A 633 10.47 -13.92 -11.34
C THR A 633 11.71 -14.35 -12.12
N SER A 634 12.29 -15.49 -11.77
CA SER A 634 13.32 -16.19 -12.56
C SER A 634 12.88 -17.62 -12.85
N SER A 635 13.09 -18.10 -14.06
CA SER A 635 12.71 -19.45 -14.47
C SER A 635 13.42 -20.57 -13.69
N LYS A 636 14.59 -20.29 -13.16
CA LYS A 636 15.33 -21.17 -12.24
C LYS A 636 15.99 -20.36 -11.14
N GLY A 637 16.19 -20.96 -9.95
CA GLY A 637 16.90 -20.32 -8.86
C GLY A 637 18.39 -20.17 -9.13
N PHE A 638 18.96 -19.23 -8.37
CA PHE A 638 20.39 -19.04 -8.34
C PHE A 638 21.03 -19.90 -7.24
N PRO A 639 22.23 -20.46 -7.44
CA PRO A 639 23.11 -20.82 -6.35
C PRO A 639 23.40 -19.58 -5.47
N VAL A 640 23.66 -19.77 -4.19
CA VAL A 640 23.85 -18.68 -3.21
C VAL A 640 24.98 -17.72 -3.59
N TYR A 641 25.90 -18.14 -4.47
CA TYR A 641 27.01 -17.33 -4.94
C TYR A 641 27.23 -17.56 -6.44
N ILE A 642 26.46 -16.87 -7.27
CA ILE A 642 26.87 -16.62 -8.64
C ILE A 642 27.48 -15.24 -8.66
N ASP A 643 28.80 -15.17 -8.68
CA ASP A 643 29.52 -13.92 -8.70
C ASP A 643 29.13 -13.00 -7.50
N LYS A 644 29.07 -11.68 -7.68
CA LYS A 644 28.59 -10.75 -6.66
C LYS A 644 27.08 -10.85 -6.44
N ALA A 645 26.34 -11.37 -7.42
CA ALA A 645 24.88 -11.45 -7.43
C ALA A 645 24.27 -12.45 -6.44
N GLY A 646 25.04 -13.43 -5.96
CA GLY A 646 24.50 -14.52 -5.16
C GLY A 646 24.14 -14.21 -3.71
N ARG A 647 24.38 -13.01 -3.23
CA ARG A 647 24.31 -12.70 -1.78
C ARG A 647 22.89 -12.64 -1.23
N LYS A 648 21.89 -12.39 -2.07
CA LYS A 648 20.48 -12.34 -1.67
C LYS A 648 19.60 -13.28 -2.46
N GLY A 649 20.20 -14.22 -3.18
CA GLY A 649 19.51 -15.09 -4.14
C GLY A 649 18.47 -16.05 -3.57
N ASN A 650 18.35 -16.17 -2.25
CA ASN A 650 17.45 -17.15 -1.62
C ASN A 650 15.99 -16.95 -1.98
N GLY A 651 15.55 -15.73 -2.23
CA GLY A 651 14.17 -15.42 -2.65
C GLY A 651 13.87 -15.76 -4.12
N THR A 652 14.87 -16.17 -4.90
CA THR A 652 14.75 -16.35 -6.34
C THR A 652 14.80 -17.80 -6.78
N GLN A 653 15.02 -18.72 -5.86
CA GLN A 653 15.07 -20.15 -6.17
C GLN A 653 13.72 -20.66 -6.67
N PRO A 654 13.67 -21.53 -7.67
CA PRO A 654 12.43 -22.16 -8.12
C PRO A 654 11.73 -22.81 -6.95
N GLY A 655 10.45 -22.53 -6.82
CA GLY A 655 9.66 -23.04 -5.70
C GLY A 655 9.84 -22.28 -4.39
N VAL A 656 10.65 -21.25 -4.33
CA VAL A 656 10.76 -20.38 -3.15
C VAL A 656 9.71 -19.29 -3.16
N ALA A 657 9.58 -18.55 -4.25
CA ALA A 657 8.60 -17.46 -4.34
C ALA A 657 8.08 -17.20 -5.75
N THR A 658 6.80 -16.87 -5.81
CA THR A 658 6.18 -16.22 -6.96
C THR A 658 5.91 -14.76 -6.57
N TYR A 659 6.53 -13.84 -7.27
CA TYR A 659 6.44 -12.42 -6.98
C TYR A 659 5.31 -11.80 -7.80
N ASN A 660 4.18 -11.47 -7.16
CA ASN A 660 2.98 -10.96 -7.85
C ASN A 660 3.23 -9.63 -8.55
N HIS A 661 4.13 -8.81 -8.04
CA HIS A 661 4.52 -7.56 -8.67
C HIS A 661 5.21 -7.82 -10.03
N ALA A 662 6.15 -8.78 -10.10
CA ALA A 662 6.78 -9.17 -11.37
C ALA A 662 5.77 -9.76 -12.36
N GLN A 663 4.81 -10.57 -11.88
CA GLN A 663 3.73 -11.09 -12.71
C GLN A 663 2.86 -9.97 -13.30
N SER A 664 2.62 -8.89 -12.55
CA SER A 664 1.81 -7.77 -13.05
C SER A 664 2.47 -7.03 -14.23
N PHE A 665 3.81 -6.98 -14.30
CA PHE A 665 4.49 -6.51 -15.51
C PHE A 665 4.26 -7.44 -16.69
N PHE A 666 4.30 -8.75 -16.47
CA PHE A 666 4.01 -9.73 -17.52
C PHE A 666 2.57 -9.63 -18.03
N VAL A 667 1.60 -9.41 -17.14
CA VAL A 667 0.20 -9.14 -17.52
C VAL A 667 0.12 -7.94 -18.48
N ARG A 668 0.76 -6.82 -18.13
CA ARG A 668 0.84 -5.64 -18.99
C ARG A 668 1.50 -5.97 -20.36
N ALA A 669 2.60 -6.70 -20.34
CA ALA A 669 3.28 -7.12 -21.57
C ALA A 669 2.37 -7.97 -22.48
N CYS A 670 1.62 -8.90 -21.92
CA CYS A 670 0.64 -9.71 -22.67
C CYS A 670 -0.45 -8.82 -23.30
N CYS A 671 -0.97 -7.83 -22.57
CA CYS A 671 -1.96 -6.90 -23.12
C CYS A 671 -1.37 -6.07 -24.29
N VAL A 672 -0.15 -5.57 -24.15
CA VAL A 672 0.55 -4.79 -25.18
C VAL A 672 0.80 -5.65 -26.44
N ALA A 673 1.20 -6.89 -26.25
CA ALA A 673 1.49 -7.84 -27.35
C ALA A 673 0.22 -8.47 -27.99
N GLY A 674 -0.98 -8.22 -27.43
CA GLY A 674 -2.24 -8.72 -27.98
C GLY A 674 -2.62 -10.14 -27.53
N TYR A 675 -2.25 -10.53 -26.31
CA TYR A 675 -2.58 -11.82 -25.68
C TYR A 675 -3.54 -11.66 -24.48
N PRO A 676 -4.82 -11.24 -24.69
CA PRO A 676 -5.75 -10.93 -23.60
C PRO A 676 -6.05 -12.12 -22.70
N GLU A 677 -6.18 -13.33 -23.27
CA GLU A 677 -6.52 -14.54 -22.50
C GLU A 677 -5.36 -14.94 -21.57
N LEU A 678 -4.11 -14.81 -22.05
CA LEU A 678 -2.95 -15.09 -21.23
C LEU A 678 -2.75 -14.01 -20.16
N ALA A 679 -3.02 -12.74 -20.49
CA ALA A 679 -3.02 -11.65 -19.53
C ALA A 679 -4.02 -11.91 -18.40
N TYR A 680 -5.24 -12.35 -18.73
CA TYR A 680 -6.25 -12.69 -17.74
C TYR A 680 -5.86 -13.93 -16.92
N LYS A 681 -5.35 -14.99 -17.55
CA LYS A 681 -4.78 -16.15 -16.84
C LYS A 681 -3.73 -15.73 -15.82
N ALA A 682 -2.77 -14.89 -16.21
CA ALA A 682 -1.73 -14.40 -15.30
C ALA A 682 -2.30 -13.49 -14.18
N THR A 683 -3.33 -12.69 -14.47
CA THR A 683 -4.02 -11.86 -13.47
C THR A 683 -4.70 -12.73 -12.41
N ARG A 684 -5.32 -13.85 -12.81
CA ARG A 684 -5.93 -14.79 -11.86
C ARG A 684 -4.92 -15.37 -10.87
N HIS A 685 -3.66 -15.53 -11.25
CA HIS A 685 -2.58 -15.94 -10.35
C HIS A 685 -2.19 -14.87 -9.30
N ILE A 686 -2.67 -13.66 -9.44
CA ILE A 686 -2.40 -12.54 -8.51
C ILE A 686 -3.56 -12.34 -7.53
N LEU A 687 -4.80 -12.51 -8.01
CA LEU A 687 -6.00 -12.15 -7.27
C LEU A 687 -6.35 -13.18 -6.17
N PRO A 688 -6.51 -12.76 -4.91
CA PRO A 688 -6.81 -13.67 -3.80
C PRO A 688 -8.23 -14.25 -3.83
N ILE A 689 -9.07 -13.79 -4.76
CA ILE A 689 -10.46 -14.23 -4.93
C ILE A 689 -10.58 -15.57 -5.69
N GLU A 690 -9.50 -16.05 -6.27
CA GLU A 690 -9.45 -17.31 -7.01
C GLU A 690 -9.21 -18.48 -6.04
N SER A 691 -10.24 -18.85 -5.30
CA SER A 691 -10.15 -19.84 -4.21
C SER A 691 -9.66 -21.23 -4.66
N ASP A 692 -9.88 -21.59 -5.93
CA ASP A 692 -9.41 -22.87 -6.49
C ASP A 692 -7.90 -22.84 -6.77
N LEU A 693 -7.36 -21.67 -7.12
CA LEU A 693 -5.93 -21.45 -7.35
C LEU A 693 -5.17 -21.25 -6.04
N PHE A 694 -5.74 -20.46 -5.13
CA PHE A 694 -5.12 -20.07 -3.86
C PHE A 694 -6.04 -20.36 -2.67
N PRO A 695 -6.24 -21.66 -2.31
CA PRO A 695 -7.04 -21.98 -1.14
C PRO A 695 -6.50 -21.26 0.11
N VAL A 696 -7.35 -20.46 0.74
CA VAL A 696 -6.98 -19.66 1.91
C VAL A 696 -6.47 -20.54 3.06
N GLU A 697 -7.00 -21.74 3.17
CA GLU A 697 -6.58 -22.75 4.15
C GLU A 697 -5.12 -23.18 4.01
N ARG A 698 -4.52 -22.98 2.85
CA ARG A 698 -3.13 -23.31 2.55
C ARG A 698 -2.25 -22.09 2.48
N THR A 699 -2.74 -21.03 1.85
CA THR A 699 -1.96 -19.82 1.60
C THR A 699 -1.98 -18.87 2.78
N PHE A 700 -3.05 -18.85 3.56
CA PHE A 700 -3.39 -17.82 4.55
C PHE A 700 -3.34 -16.40 3.98
N ALA A 701 -3.53 -16.25 2.66
CA ALA A 701 -3.72 -14.94 2.06
C ALA A 701 -5.07 -14.37 2.50
N PRO A 702 -5.12 -13.09 2.92
CA PRO A 702 -6.40 -12.47 3.21
C PRO A 702 -7.21 -12.31 1.92
N PRO A 703 -8.47 -12.77 1.88
CA PRO A 703 -9.28 -12.72 0.65
C PRO A 703 -9.61 -11.30 0.18
N TYR A 704 -9.41 -10.32 1.02
CA TYR A 704 -9.73 -8.92 0.78
C TYR A 704 -8.52 -8.06 0.35
N ALA A 705 -7.33 -8.65 0.19
CA ALA A 705 -6.14 -7.90 -0.17
C ALA A 705 -5.15 -8.71 -1.01
N ILE A 706 -4.55 -8.06 -1.99
CA ILE A 706 -3.50 -8.62 -2.82
C ILE A 706 -2.21 -8.72 -2.01
N VAL A 707 -1.59 -9.90 -1.98
CA VAL A 707 -0.30 -10.13 -1.34
C VAL A 707 0.85 -9.94 -2.33
N ASN A 708 2.05 -9.65 -1.83
CA ASN A 708 3.21 -9.43 -2.68
C ASN A 708 3.75 -10.72 -3.30
N MET A 709 3.74 -11.82 -2.55
CA MET A 709 4.35 -13.08 -2.99
C MET A 709 3.70 -14.31 -2.38
N TYR A 710 3.91 -15.44 -3.02
CA TYR A 710 3.68 -16.77 -2.45
C TYR A 710 5.01 -17.51 -2.38
N SER A 711 5.33 -18.04 -1.20
CA SER A 711 6.57 -18.81 -0.96
C SER A 711 6.49 -20.22 -1.56
N SER A 712 7.58 -20.98 -1.49
CA SER A 712 7.65 -22.36 -2.00
C SER A 712 6.62 -23.31 -1.38
N ASN A 713 6.27 -23.09 -0.11
CA ASN A 713 5.20 -23.80 0.57
C ASN A 713 3.80 -23.19 0.31
N GLN A 714 3.72 -22.24 -0.63
CA GLN A 714 2.51 -21.53 -1.05
C GLN A 714 1.90 -20.62 0.02
N ARG A 715 2.63 -20.27 1.06
CA ARG A 715 2.20 -19.28 2.05
C ARG A 715 2.31 -17.87 1.49
N ALA A 716 1.31 -17.05 1.76
CA ALA A 716 1.32 -15.64 1.44
C ALA A 716 2.38 -14.90 2.26
N GLY A 717 3.12 -14.03 1.60
CA GLY A 717 4.13 -13.17 2.22
C GLY A 717 3.96 -11.71 1.86
N PHE A 718 4.43 -10.82 2.73
CA PHE A 718 4.37 -9.37 2.54
C PHE A 718 2.98 -8.87 2.16
N GLN A 719 2.03 -9.09 3.06
CA GLN A 719 0.67 -8.57 2.92
C GLN A 719 0.73 -7.04 2.81
N PHE A 720 0.06 -6.48 1.80
CA PHE A 720 -0.05 -5.06 1.46
C PHE A 720 1.22 -4.35 0.98
N LEU A 721 2.41 -4.83 1.27
CA LEU A 721 3.68 -4.17 0.93
C LEU A 721 4.06 -4.41 -0.53
N SER A 722 3.22 -4.00 -1.49
CA SER A 722 3.47 -4.29 -2.90
C SER A 722 2.88 -3.26 -3.85
N GLY A 723 3.62 -2.87 -4.88
CA GLY A 723 3.11 -2.17 -6.06
C GLY A 723 2.12 -3.00 -6.89
N THR A 724 1.92 -4.27 -6.55
CA THR A 724 1.02 -5.18 -7.29
C THR A 724 -0.38 -4.60 -7.41
N VAL A 725 -0.92 -4.01 -6.35
CA VAL A 725 -2.27 -3.43 -6.37
C VAL A 725 -2.40 -2.29 -7.37
N SER A 726 -1.39 -1.41 -7.46
CA SER A 726 -1.33 -0.35 -8.47
C SER A 726 -1.38 -0.91 -9.89
N TYR A 727 -0.56 -1.94 -10.15
CA TYR A 727 -0.54 -2.59 -11.46
C TYR A 727 -1.81 -3.37 -11.78
N VAL A 728 -2.47 -3.98 -10.78
CA VAL A 728 -3.77 -4.63 -10.98
C VAL A 728 -4.83 -3.60 -11.37
N LEU A 729 -4.93 -2.46 -10.67
CA LEU A 729 -5.84 -1.37 -11.04
C LEU A 729 -5.57 -0.88 -12.46
N ARG A 730 -4.32 -0.59 -12.78
CA ARG A 730 -3.91 -0.13 -14.12
C ARG A 730 -4.19 -1.19 -15.18
N THR A 731 -3.91 -2.47 -14.90
CA THR A 731 -4.21 -3.57 -15.82
C THR A 731 -5.67 -3.59 -16.19
N VAL A 732 -6.55 -3.51 -15.21
CA VAL A 732 -7.98 -3.57 -15.48
C VAL A 732 -8.43 -2.38 -16.30
N TYR A 733 -8.19 -1.16 -15.83
CA TYR A 733 -8.72 0.04 -16.50
C TYR A 733 -7.95 0.43 -17.75
N ASN A 734 -6.60 0.42 -17.68
CA ASN A 734 -5.79 0.95 -18.77
C ASN A 734 -5.47 -0.09 -19.85
N PHE A 735 -5.47 -1.40 -19.50
CA PHE A 735 -5.09 -2.44 -20.46
C PHE A 735 -6.24 -3.34 -20.88
N PHE A 736 -7.05 -3.89 -19.96
CA PHE A 736 -8.21 -4.67 -20.38
C PHE A 736 -9.27 -3.77 -21.03
N PHE A 737 -9.76 -2.75 -20.32
CA PHE A 737 -10.67 -1.77 -20.90
C PHE A 737 -9.97 -0.79 -21.85
N GLY A 738 -8.64 -0.65 -21.77
CA GLY A 738 -7.82 0.10 -22.72
C GLY A 738 -7.90 1.61 -22.59
N ILE A 739 -8.35 2.14 -21.46
CA ILE A 739 -8.46 3.58 -21.23
C ILE A 739 -7.06 4.17 -21.15
N THR A 740 -6.65 4.91 -22.18
CA THR A 740 -5.33 5.54 -22.23
C THR A 740 -5.47 7.05 -22.44
N PHE A 741 -5.03 7.81 -21.45
CA PHE A 741 -5.02 9.28 -21.52
C PHE A 741 -3.82 9.74 -22.34
N GLU A 742 -4.08 10.61 -23.28
CA GLU A 742 -3.09 11.20 -24.16
C GLU A 742 -2.99 12.70 -23.89
N TYR A 743 -1.97 13.41 -24.33
CA TYR A 743 -1.86 14.86 -24.13
C TYR A 743 -2.96 15.65 -24.86
N ASP A 744 -3.60 15.10 -25.87
CA ASP A 744 -4.59 15.73 -26.73
C ASP A 744 -5.97 15.04 -26.75
N GLY A 745 -6.15 14.02 -25.91
CA GLY A 745 -7.39 13.26 -25.89
C GLY A 745 -7.35 11.95 -25.14
N LEU A 746 -8.19 11.02 -25.58
CA LEU A 746 -8.34 9.68 -25.04
C LEU A 746 -8.23 8.65 -26.17
N SER A 747 -7.33 7.69 -26.03
CA SER A 747 -7.28 6.51 -26.91
C SER A 747 -7.81 5.26 -26.20
N ILE A 748 -8.38 4.33 -26.98
CA ILE A 748 -8.91 3.06 -26.45
C ILE A 748 -8.05 1.92 -26.99
N ARG A 749 -7.14 1.42 -26.14
CA ARG A 749 -6.14 0.39 -26.45
C ARG A 749 -6.54 -0.98 -25.90
N SER A 750 -7.83 -1.32 -25.94
CA SER A 750 -8.37 -2.50 -25.24
C SER A 750 -7.70 -3.83 -25.57
N SER A 751 -7.62 -4.68 -24.54
CA SER A 751 -7.18 -6.07 -24.61
C SER A 751 -8.16 -6.93 -23.77
N MET A 752 -9.42 -6.97 -24.19
CA MET A 752 -10.52 -7.56 -23.44
C MET A 752 -10.46 -9.09 -23.46
N PRO A 753 -10.41 -9.75 -22.29
CA PRO A 753 -10.52 -11.20 -22.23
C PRO A 753 -11.96 -11.64 -22.46
N ALA A 754 -12.14 -12.74 -23.19
CA ALA A 754 -13.46 -13.27 -23.55
C ALA A 754 -14.33 -13.64 -22.32
N GLU A 755 -13.71 -13.93 -21.18
CA GLU A 755 -14.38 -14.27 -19.93
C GLU A 755 -15.12 -13.09 -19.29
N PHE A 756 -14.80 -11.84 -19.65
CA PHE A 756 -15.52 -10.68 -19.12
C PHE A 756 -16.95 -10.60 -19.67
N GLY A 757 -17.23 -11.23 -20.83
CA GLY A 757 -18.53 -11.14 -21.49
C GLY A 757 -18.87 -9.69 -21.82
N ASP A 758 -20.14 -9.32 -21.82
CA ASP A 758 -20.51 -7.92 -21.92
C ASP A 758 -20.04 -7.19 -20.66
N ALA A 759 -19.28 -6.13 -20.86
CA ALA A 759 -18.63 -5.41 -19.78
C ALA A 759 -18.76 -3.89 -19.95
N SER A 760 -18.67 -3.16 -18.85
CA SER A 760 -18.67 -1.70 -18.88
C SER A 760 -17.75 -1.10 -17.82
N VAL A 761 -17.34 0.14 -18.05
CA VAL A 761 -16.62 0.95 -17.06
C VAL A 761 -17.12 2.38 -17.11
N ASP A 762 -17.34 2.96 -15.93
CA ASP A 762 -17.68 4.36 -15.73
C ASP A 762 -16.49 5.06 -15.07
N PHE A 763 -16.15 6.26 -15.55
CA PHE A 763 -15.07 7.10 -14.99
C PHE A 763 -15.28 8.58 -15.34
N GLU A 764 -14.55 9.45 -14.66
CA GLU A 764 -14.48 10.87 -14.98
C GLU A 764 -13.09 11.24 -15.52
N TYR A 765 -13.07 12.13 -16.52
CA TYR A 765 -11.85 12.68 -17.09
C TYR A 765 -12.07 14.13 -17.53
N LEU A 766 -11.19 15.03 -17.09
CA LEU A 766 -11.30 16.48 -17.35
C LEU A 766 -12.69 17.07 -17.01
N GLY A 767 -13.28 16.61 -15.88
CA GLY A 767 -14.62 17.04 -15.44
C GLY A 767 -15.78 16.51 -16.26
N LYS A 768 -15.53 15.58 -17.18
CA LYS A 768 -16.54 14.96 -18.04
C LYS A 768 -16.73 13.50 -17.68
N LYS A 769 -17.96 12.99 -17.87
CA LYS A 769 -18.31 11.60 -17.57
C LYS A 769 -18.18 10.72 -18.80
N PHE A 770 -17.65 9.54 -18.59
CA PHE A 770 -17.46 8.53 -19.62
C PHE A 770 -18.04 7.19 -19.16
N THR A 771 -18.75 6.55 -20.07
CA THR A 771 -19.15 5.15 -19.99
C THR A 771 -18.62 4.42 -21.21
N LEU A 772 -17.73 3.45 -21.01
CA LEU A 772 -17.31 2.53 -22.05
C LEU A 772 -18.11 1.24 -21.89
N LYS A 773 -18.75 0.78 -22.97
CA LYS A 773 -19.45 -0.51 -23.02
C LYS A 773 -18.81 -1.41 -24.05
N TYR A 774 -18.54 -2.61 -23.66
CA TYR A 774 -17.98 -3.65 -24.50
C TYR A 774 -19.04 -4.73 -24.70
N THR A 775 -19.30 -5.05 -25.96
CA THR A 775 -20.21 -6.14 -26.34
C THR A 775 -19.40 -7.24 -27.02
N LYS A 776 -19.44 -8.43 -26.42
CA LYS A 776 -18.81 -9.61 -27.02
C LYS A 776 -19.59 -10.06 -28.25
N THR A 777 -18.93 -10.13 -29.40
CA THR A 777 -19.59 -10.49 -30.66
C THR A 777 -18.72 -11.38 -31.52
N ASP A 778 -19.37 -12.30 -32.25
CA ASP A 778 -18.75 -13.11 -33.30
C ASP A 778 -18.76 -12.40 -34.67
N CYS A 779 -19.32 -11.19 -34.75
CA CYS A 779 -19.38 -10.41 -35.97
C CYS A 779 -18.00 -10.02 -36.47
N LYS A 780 -17.76 -10.19 -37.79
CA LYS A 780 -16.46 -9.79 -38.39
C LYS A 780 -16.31 -8.26 -38.48
N ASP A 781 -17.41 -7.54 -38.61
CA ASP A 781 -17.43 -6.08 -38.74
C ASP A 781 -17.62 -5.44 -37.35
N LYS A 782 -16.57 -5.47 -36.53
CA LYS A 782 -16.55 -4.84 -35.20
C LYS A 782 -16.66 -3.33 -35.35
N LYS A 783 -17.55 -2.72 -34.56
CA LYS A 783 -17.86 -1.28 -34.61
C LYS A 783 -17.45 -0.59 -33.33
N VAL A 784 -17.10 0.67 -33.48
CA VAL A 784 -16.96 1.61 -32.38
C VAL A 784 -17.99 2.71 -32.60
N LEU A 785 -18.86 2.93 -31.62
CA LEU A 785 -19.82 4.02 -31.62
C LEU A 785 -19.45 5.00 -30.50
N VAL A 786 -19.56 6.28 -30.80
CA VAL A 786 -19.45 7.35 -29.80
C VAL A 786 -20.76 8.15 -29.84
N ASN A 787 -21.46 8.16 -28.73
CA ASN A 787 -22.76 8.81 -28.58
C ASN A 787 -23.74 8.42 -29.71
N GLY A 788 -23.78 7.11 -30.01
CA GLY A 788 -24.64 6.50 -31.01
C GLY A 788 -24.21 6.69 -32.49
N LYS A 789 -23.05 7.31 -32.75
CA LYS A 789 -22.50 7.53 -34.09
C LYS A 789 -21.29 6.65 -34.35
N VAL A 790 -21.18 6.07 -35.56
CA VAL A 790 -20.00 5.29 -35.95
C VAL A 790 -18.76 6.19 -35.86
N TRP A 791 -17.76 5.70 -35.15
CA TRP A 791 -16.53 6.45 -34.87
C TRP A 791 -15.39 5.98 -35.74
N THR A 792 -14.71 6.90 -36.43
CA THR A 792 -13.65 6.60 -37.39
C THR A 792 -12.32 7.28 -37.07
N LYS A 793 -12.30 8.18 -36.06
CA LYS A 793 -11.04 8.80 -35.66
C LYS A 793 -10.14 7.80 -34.94
N THR A 794 -8.90 7.72 -35.36
CA THR A 794 -7.91 6.77 -34.84
C THR A 794 -6.57 7.42 -34.58
N LYS A 795 -5.76 6.76 -33.74
CA LYS A 795 -4.36 7.13 -33.45
C LYS A 795 -3.47 5.89 -33.58
N VAL A 796 -2.25 6.09 -34.01
CA VAL A 796 -1.23 5.04 -34.02
C VAL A 796 -0.53 5.02 -32.66
N VAL A 797 -0.45 3.84 -32.06
CA VAL A 797 0.28 3.60 -30.81
C VAL A 797 1.76 3.48 -31.11
N ASN A 798 2.56 4.39 -30.62
CA ASN A 798 3.99 4.48 -30.96
C ASN A 798 4.80 3.23 -30.61
N GLU A 799 4.47 2.57 -29.50
CA GLU A 799 5.20 1.38 -29.00
C GLU A 799 4.92 0.12 -29.82
N THR A 800 3.75 0.04 -30.44
CA THR A 800 3.29 -1.20 -31.11
C THR A 800 2.93 -1.01 -32.59
N GLY A 801 2.79 0.20 -33.08
CA GLY A 801 2.24 0.50 -34.40
C GLY A 801 0.74 0.19 -34.57
N ARG A 802 0.04 -0.23 -33.52
CA ARG A 802 -1.41 -0.53 -33.56
C ARG A 802 -2.20 0.76 -33.84
N VAL A 803 -3.21 0.63 -34.69
CA VAL A 803 -4.21 1.69 -34.91
C VAL A 803 -5.38 1.45 -33.95
N VAL A 804 -5.69 2.46 -33.12
CA VAL A 804 -6.70 2.37 -32.07
C VAL A 804 -7.70 3.54 -32.19
N PRO A 805 -8.95 3.38 -31.70
CA PRO A 805 -9.89 4.49 -31.59
C PRO A 805 -9.31 5.63 -30.75
N PHE A 806 -9.51 6.85 -31.21
CA PHE A 806 -9.04 8.07 -30.53
C PHE A 806 -10.13 9.15 -30.52
N MET A 807 -10.33 9.76 -29.36
CA MET A 807 -11.24 10.90 -29.13
C MET A 807 -10.39 12.10 -28.69
N ALA A 808 -10.34 13.15 -29.50
CA ALA A 808 -9.67 14.39 -29.12
C ALA A 808 -10.45 15.14 -28.03
N ASP A 809 -9.76 15.96 -27.24
CA ASP A 809 -10.40 16.77 -26.18
C ASP A 809 -11.59 17.60 -26.71
N SER A 810 -11.49 18.10 -27.96
CA SER A 810 -12.54 18.86 -28.64
C SER A 810 -13.79 18.05 -29.01
N ASP A 811 -13.70 16.73 -29.03
CA ASP A 811 -14.81 15.82 -29.35
C ASP A 811 -15.60 15.39 -28.09
N MET A 812 -15.05 15.66 -26.91
CA MET A 812 -15.61 15.21 -25.64
C MET A 812 -16.78 16.10 -25.21
N LEU A 813 -17.92 15.50 -24.97
CA LEU A 813 -19.11 16.11 -24.38
C LEU A 813 -19.06 15.98 -22.83
N ASP A 814 -20.00 16.60 -22.12
CA ASP A 814 -20.13 16.44 -20.67
C ASP A 814 -20.44 14.98 -20.27
N ASN A 815 -21.16 14.25 -21.10
CA ASN A 815 -21.41 12.81 -20.94
C ASN A 815 -21.08 12.11 -22.26
N ASN A 816 -20.24 11.09 -22.19
CA ASN A 816 -19.76 10.35 -23.35
C ASN A 816 -20.07 8.86 -23.18
N LEU A 817 -20.78 8.30 -24.14
CA LEU A 817 -20.99 6.86 -24.27
C LEU A 817 -20.17 6.34 -25.44
N ILE A 818 -19.24 5.41 -25.14
CA ILE A 818 -18.41 4.74 -26.13
C ILE A 818 -18.78 3.26 -26.12
N GLU A 819 -19.27 2.75 -27.23
CA GLU A 819 -19.70 1.36 -27.40
C GLU A 819 -18.74 0.65 -28.36
N ILE A 820 -18.23 -0.48 -27.97
CA ILE A 820 -17.15 -1.21 -28.66
C ILE A 820 -17.53 -2.68 -28.81
N ASP A 821 -17.59 -3.16 -30.03
CA ASP A 821 -17.66 -4.59 -30.33
C ASP A 821 -16.26 -5.23 -30.23
N TYR A 822 -16.13 -6.37 -29.52
CA TYR A 822 -14.83 -7.01 -29.32
C TYR A 822 -14.86 -8.51 -29.50
#